data_b189edba3c8b41d25b16345fbef1d383
#
_entry.id   b189edba3c8b41d25b16345fbef1d383
#
_cell.length_a   1.000
_cell.length_b   1.000
_cell.length_c   1.000
_cell.angle_alpha   90.00
_cell.angle_beta   90.00
_cell.angle_gamma   90.00
#
_symmetry.space_group_name_H-M   'P 1'
#
loop_
_entity.id
_entity.type
_entity.pdbx_description
1 polymer ?
#
loop_
_entity_poly.entity_id
_entity_poly.type
_entity_poly.pdbx_seq_one_letter_code
_entity_poly.pdbx_strand_id
1 'polypeptide(L)'
;MTNTKFTRPSPDDREQARKLVGEGNYRDALEILLKLTRDPKNTGKDLVEDYRFLESCYQNLQRIHELDATREELIALHAKDWQFLAAVANSYLNNDHFGFTTAGVFYRGQGRGGGAWTSAIERDRSRSLQLFEQASQILDGTNQEQSRFWLEFANAIFMSRSGGEAWRLQELTDLTSLPDYVVNAEGPWGFRRGMRGGWPGGFGSRGAPVDADGNPVFYKASKSWNDATNDGERWRFCLESAARADENQQDLTDKIFADFLHSQFGVQTMASSGIVLPRADDKAEGESDDPAANVFALHTLKDTETIAKLAIGVKRFSLPDEFNPIKIYERVVKRGGAYAAECSTTLAQIFEDRQQYPRAAEQWKETNAKFGELPDRKMRLEQIVNPWGRFESVSNQPAGKGATVEYRFRNGKAVELSAQPIDVERLIKDVKDYLKSNPAEFDWQKANFDTIGYDIFYSGKEKYLLPEVARWSVDLEPRPNHFDRRITITTPLQKAGAYLVRAKIKDGNEAFIVIWVNDLAIARKPINGKFLYFTADAVSGEAVRSANLEFFGWRMEWNDRQKRNNLLTKNFAEATDAEGFAETDPKMFDPNFQWLTIARAPGGKLAHLGFSGAWVAPYQGESYGGIKIYGITDRPIYRPGQTLKYKFWLRETDYAKDSGPLGVGRNMMIKINDPQGNEILSQQVKIDENGSVDGEFTLGSEAMLGQYGLRLTDDAQYQSYQMFRVEEYKKPEYEVTVEAPQKPVALGETI
;
A
#
# COMPACT_ATOMS: atom_id res chain seq x y z
N MET A 1 28.78 47.85 12.60
CA MET A 1 29.92 46.92 12.38
C MET A 1 30.59 46.73 13.73
N THR A 2 30.16 45.78 14.51
CA THR A 2 30.78 45.39 15.79
C THR A 2 31.76 44.25 15.49
N ASN A 3 33.06 44.54 15.61
CA ASN A 3 34.16 43.59 15.54
C ASN A 3 34.03 42.57 16.71
N THR A 4 33.29 41.51 16.56
CA THR A 4 33.36 40.38 17.49
C THR A 4 34.67 39.61 17.18
N LYS A 5 35.65 39.73 18.06
CA LYS A 5 36.86 38.89 18.01
C LYS A 5 36.44 37.41 18.10
N PHE A 6 36.64 36.65 17.04
CA PHE A 6 36.53 35.20 17.06
C PHE A 6 37.54 34.64 18.08
N THR A 7 37.10 34.28 19.25
CA THR A 7 37.85 33.47 20.18
C THR A 7 37.81 32.04 19.67
N ARG A 8 38.98 31.37 19.59
CA ARG A 8 39.07 29.95 19.18
C ARG A 8 38.21 29.07 20.07
N PRO A 9 37.46 28.11 19.51
CA PRO A 9 36.75 27.12 20.29
C PRO A 9 37.74 26.31 21.10
N SER A 10 37.41 26.01 22.36
CA SER A 10 38.17 25.15 23.26
C SER A 10 37.57 23.73 23.30
N PRO A 11 38.29 22.69 23.77
CA PRO A 11 37.68 21.38 24.05
C PRO A 11 36.49 21.50 25.02
N ASP A 12 36.51 22.45 25.94
CA ASP A 12 35.43 22.72 26.87
C ASP A 12 34.15 23.20 26.17
N ASP A 13 34.27 23.93 25.03
CA ASP A 13 33.11 24.38 24.26
C ASP A 13 32.32 23.20 23.65
N ARG A 14 33.00 22.16 23.18
CA ARG A 14 32.34 20.95 22.62
C ARG A 14 31.61 20.17 23.71
N GLU A 15 32.25 19.95 24.86
CA GLU A 15 31.60 19.28 26.00
C GLU A 15 30.41 20.08 26.51
N GLN A 16 30.55 21.40 26.57
CA GLN A 16 29.44 22.29 26.92
C GLN A 16 28.27 22.20 25.90
N ALA A 17 28.55 22.20 24.61
CA ALA A 17 27.52 22.08 23.58
C ALA A 17 26.77 20.74 23.71
N ARG A 18 27.49 19.61 23.90
CA ARG A 18 26.87 18.29 24.12
C ARG A 18 25.97 18.27 25.35
N LYS A 19 26.42 18.86 26.45
CA LYS A 19 25.64 18.97 27.67
C LYS A 19 24.37 19.77 27.45
N LEU A 20 24.46 20.93 26.79
CA LEU A 20 23.30 21.77 26.50
C LEU A 20 22.29 21.07 25.58
N VAL A 21 22.75 20.31 24.58
CA VAL A 21 21.87 19.48 23.73
C VAL A 21 21.17 18.42 24.57
N GLY A 22 21.87 17.73 25.45
CA GLY A 22 21.32 16.72 26.36
C GLY A 22 20.29 17.28 27.34
N GLU A 23 20.43 18.54 27.73
CA GLU A 23 19.52 19.28 28.61
C GLU A 23 18.33 19.92 27.85
N GLY A 24 18.31 19.87 26.52
CA GLY A 24 17.29 20.52 25.69
C GLY A 24 17.49 22.01 25.46
N ASN A 25 18.65 22.58 25.84
CA ASN A 25 19.01 23.98 25.68
C ASN A 25 19.56 24.26 24.25
N TYR A 26 18.76 23.90 23.22
CA TYR A 26 19.19 23.89 21.81
C TYR A 26 19.63 25.26 21.28
N ARG A 27 19.06 26.37 21.80
CA ARG A 27 19.44 27.72 21.34
C ARG A 27 20.89 28.06 21.71
N ASP A 28 21.26 27.81 22.97
CA ASP A 28 22.60 28.11 23.46
C ASP A 28 23.63 27.14 22.86
N ALA A 29 23.25 25.86 22.71
CA ALA A 29 24.06 24.86 22.02
C ALA A 29 24.33 25.25 20.55
N LEU A 30 23.31 25.75 19.84
CA LEU A 30 23.43 26.15 18.44
C LEU A 30 24.50 27.24 18.24
N GLU A 31 24.57 28.24 19.13
CA GLU A 31 25.58 29.30 19.04
C GLU A 31 27.01 28.77 19.19
N ILE A 32 27.22 27.79 20.08
CA ILE A 32 28.54 27.15 20.27
C ILE A 32 28.85 26.27 19.07
N LEU A 33 27.90 25.45 18.62
CA LEU A 33 28.10 24.53 17.49
C LEU A 33 28.37 25.26 16.18
N LEU A 34 27.75 26.42 15.93
CA LEU A 34 28.07 27.28 14.79
C LEU A 34 29.51 27.80 14.84
N LYS A 35 30.05 28.10 16.02
CA LYS A 35 31.49 28.48 16.16
C LYS A 35 32.41 27.30 15.92
N LEU A 36 32.08 26.13 16.46
CA LEU A 36 32.86 24.91 16.28
C LEU A 36 32.91 24.45 14.81
N THR A 37 31.74 24.44 14.14
CA THR A 37 31.63 23.98 12.73
C THR A 37 32.21 24.99 11.74
N ARG A 38 32.28 26.26 12.07
CA ARG A 38 32.91 27.34 11.27
C ARG A 38 34.43 27.46 11.48
N ASP A 39 35.04 26.70 12.39
CA ASP A 39 36.49 26.70 12.53
C ASP A 39 37.09 25.80 11.44
N PRO A 40 37.90 26.36 10.49
CA PRO A 40 38.55 25.55 9.44
C PRO A 40 39.54 24.50 9.95
N LYS A 41 39.91 24.55 11.23
CA LYS A 41 40.78 23.56 11.87
C LYS A 41 40.02 22.38 12.47
N ASN A 42 38.70 22.50 12.62
CA ASN A 42 37.87 21.41 13.03
C ASN A 42 37.63 20.51 11.82
N THR A 43 38.06 19.26 11.88
CA THR A 43 38.07 18.34 10.75
C THR A 43 37.73 16.91 11.19
N GLY A 44 37.35 16.08 10.22
CA GLY A 44 37.13 14.65 10.42
C GLY A 44 35.97 14.35 11.36
N LYS A 45 36.17 13.35 12.22
CA LYS A 45 35.09 12.83 13.11
C LYS A 45 34.53 13.88 14.05
N ASP A 46 35.35 14.76 14.55
CA ASP A 46 34.93 15.82 15.46
C ASP A 46 34.01 16.83 14.78
N LEU A 47 34.35 17.25 13.55
CA LEU A 47 33.52 18.13 12.75
C LEU A 47 32.20 17.47 12.40
N VAL A 48 32.21 16.19 12.01
CA VAL A 48 31.00 15.43 11.69
C VAL A 48 30.04 15.32 12.88
N GLU A 49 30.59 15.12 14.08
CA GLU A 49 29.79 15.03 15.30
C GLU A 49 29.19 16.39 15.67
N ASP A 50 30.00 17.45 15.64
CA ASP A 50 29.53 18.81 15.90
C ASP A 50 28.44 19.22 14.90
N TYR A 51 28.59 18.84 13.62
CA TYR A 51 27.58 19.10 12.59
C TYR A 51 26.25 18.34 12.86
N ARG A 52 26.31 17.09 13.29
CA ARG A 52 25.10 16.32 13.65
C ARG A 52 24.33 16.96 14.81
N PHE A 53 25.04 17.44 15.81
CA PHE A 53 24.41 18.18 16.92
C PHE A 53 23.83 19.53 16.45
N LEU A 54 24.53 20.22 15.55
CA LEU A 54 24.05 21.47 14.92
C LEU A 54 22.71 21.21 14.20
N GLU A 55 22.65 20.16 13.38
CA GLU A 55 21.46 19.75 12.65
C GLU A 55 20.30 19.42 13.60
N SER A 56 20.58 18.66 14.66
CA SER A 56 19.59 18.35 15.70
C SER A 56 19.06 19.63 16.38
N CYS A 57 19.91 20.63 16.63
CA CYS A 57 19.47 21.91 17.16
C CYS A 57 18.52 22.63 16.22
N TYR A 58 18.81 22.71 14.93
CA TYR A 58 17.90 23.31 13.95
C TYR A 58 16.54 22.60 13.89
N GLN A 59 16.54 21.26 13.95
CA GLN A 59 15.30 20.46 13.96
C GLN A 59 14.45 20.73 15.23
N ASN A 60 15.06 20.68 16.41
CA ASN A 60 14.35 20.89 17.67
C ASN A 60 13.86 22.33 17.86
N LEU A 61 14.56 23.30 17.31
CA LEU A 61 14.15 24.70 17.30
C LEU A 61 13.13 25.03 16.18
N GLN A 62 12.75 24.05 15.35
CA GLN A 62 11.90 24.26 14.16
C GLN A 62 12.45 25.30 13.19
N ARG A 63 13.78 25.40 13.08
CA ARG A 63 14.52 26.33 12.20
C ARG A 63 15.19 25.61 11.02
N ILE A 64 14.63 24.46 10.61
CA ILE A 64 15.19 23.61 9.55
C ILE A 64 15.38 24.38 8.22
N HIS A 65 14.59 25.42 7.97
CA HIS A 65 14.69 26.28 6.80
C HIS A 65 16.01 27.06 6.71
N GLU A 66 16.76 27.21 7.81
CA GLU A 66 18.06 27.89 7.82
C GLU A 66 19.21 26.91 7.53
N LEU A 67 18.93 25.61 7.62
CA LEU A 67 19.95 24.57 7.53
C LEU A 67 20.60 24.51 6.14
N ASP A 68 19.83 24.69 5.06
CA ASP A 68 20.36 24.62 3.69
C ASP A 68 21.44 25.69 3.43
N ALA A 69 21.22 26.92 3.88
CA ALA A 69 22.22 27.98 3.78
C ALA A 69 23.48 27.67 4.61
N THR A 70 23.29 27.15 5.84
CA THR A 70 24.39 26.74 6.72
C THR A 70 25.19 25.59 6.12
N ARG A 71 24.53 24.60 5.51
CA ARG A 71 25.19 23.48 4.82
C ARG A 71 26.12 23.97 3.72
N GLU A 72 25.63 24.85 2.83
CA GLU A 72 26.44 25.34 1.71
C GLU A 72 27.63 26.20 2.18
N GLU A 73 27.45 27.01 3.23
CA GLU A 73 28.55 27.72 3.88
C GLU A 73 29.63 26.76 4.39
N LEU A 74 29.23 25.72 5.12
CA LEU A 74 30.15 24.76 5.72
C LEU A 74 30.82 23.86 4.67
N ILE A 75 30.09 23.47 3.60
CA ILE A 75 30.65 22.72 2.46
C ILE A 75 31.81 23.53 1.82
N ALA A 76 31.62 24.82 1.58
CA ALA A 76 32.66 25.66 1.01
C ALA A 76 33.90 25.76 1.93
N LEU A 77 33.69 25.81 3.24
CA LEU A 77 34.77 25.91 4.24
C LEU A 77 35.55 24.61 4.39
N HIS A 78 34.87 23.45 4.35
CA HIS A 78 35.44 22.12 4.59
C HIS A 78 35.49 21.26 3.32
N ALA A 79 35.65 21.85 2.14
CA ALA A 79 35.62 21.19 0.84
C ALA A 79 36.70 20.09 0.66
N LYS A 80 37.68 20.00 1.55
CA LYS A 80 38.77 19.00 1.54
C LYS A 80 38.60 17.92 2.62
N ASP A 81 37.50 17.89 3.33
CA ASP A 81 37.20 16.90 4.37
C ASP A 81 36.14 15.91 3.85
N TRP A 82 36.57 14.73 3.40
CA TRP A 82 35.66 13.75 2.83
C TRP A 82 34.61 13.22 3.83
N GLN A 83 35.00 13.11 5.12
CA GLN A 83 34.08 12.63 6.17
C GLN A 83 32.95 13.64 6.37
N PHE A 84 33.25 14.93 6.37
CA PHE A 84 32.29 15.98 6.46
C PHE A 84 31.38 16.05 5.22
N LEU A 85 31.98 16.00 4.01
CA LEU A 85 31.19 16.00 2.77
C LEU A 85 30.21 14.82 2.72
N ALA A 86 30.64 13.62 3.11
CA ALA A 86 29.79 12.45 3.21
C ALA A 86 28.68 12.60 4.27
N ALA A 87 28.97 13.20 5.42
CA ALA A 87 28.00 13.48 6.46
C ALA A 87 26.91 14.46 5.98
N VAL A 88 27.31 15.52 5.27
CA VAL A 88 26.35 16.48 4.68
C VAL A 88 25.55 15.84 3.53
N ALA A 89 26.17 15.00 2.71
CA ALA A 89 25.50 14.24 1.68
C ALA A 89 24.38 13.36 2.28
N ASN A 90 24.67 12.64 3.35
CA ASN A 90 23.68 11.87 4.09
C ASN A 90 22.61 12.75 4.74
N SER A 91 22.95 13.93 5.21
CA SER A 91 21.99 14.89 5.75
C SER A 91 20.99 15.33 4.70
N TYR A 92 21.40 15.58 3.45
CA TYR A 92 20.46 15.84 2.35
C TYR A 92 19.53 14.66 2.05
N LEU A 93 19.94 13.40 2.28
CA LEU A 93 19.09 12.23 2.05
C LEU A 93 18.07 11.97 3.16
N ASN A 94 18.36 12.39 4.40
CA ASN A 94 17.61 11.98 5.59
C ASN A 94 16.75 13.09 6.20
N ASN A 95 16.79 14.30 5.66
CA ASN A 95 15.98 15.44 6.13
C ASN A 95 14.65 15.56 5.37
N ASP A 96 13.79 16.46 5.85
CA ASP A 96 12.55 16.80 5.17
C ASP A 96 12.82 17.29 3.76
N HIS A 97 12.31 16.59 2.75
CA HIS A 97 12.45 16.97 1.33
C HIS A 97 11.35 17.89 0.84
N PHE A 98 10.48 18.32 1.74
CA PHE A 98 9.34 19.16 1.42
C PHE A 98 9.41 20.47 2.19
N GLY A 99 8.74 21.46 1.64
CA GLY A 99 8.63 22.76 2.24
C GLY A 99 7.65 23.64 1.47
N PHE A 100 7.83 24.95 1.56
CA PHE A 100 7.00 25.93 0.88
C PHE A 100 7.86 26.88 0.08
N THR A 101 7.43 27.19 -1.15
CA THR A 101 8.02 28.28 -1.93
C THR A 101 7.18 29.53 -1.73
N THR A 102 7.82 30.59 -1.23
CA THR A 102 7.21 31.91 -1.05
C THR A 102 8.09 32.96 -1.79
N ALA A 103 7.49 33.70 -2.68
CA ALA A 103 8.20 34.68 -3.49
C ALA A 103 9.47 34.14 -4.19
N GLY A 104 9.40 32.91 -4.70
CA GLY A 104 10.49 32.24 -5.40
C GLY A 104 11.56 31.61 -4.49
N VAL A 105 11.47 31.75 -3.18
CA VAL A 105 12.41 31.17 -2.20
C VAL A 105 11.82 29.93 -1.56
N PHE A 106 12.58 28.85 -1.56
CA PHE A 106 12.21 27.59 -0.89
C PHE A 106 12.55 27.65 0.61
N TYR A 107 11.58 27.28 1.43
CA TYR A 107 11.72 27.12 2.88
C TYR A 107 11.40 25.68 3.26
N ARG A 108 12.39 24.94 3.71
CA ARG A 108 12.27 23.53 4.11
C ARG A 108 11.42 23.36 5.37
N GLY A 109 10.62 22.30 5.40
CA GLY A 109 9.81 21.92 6.56
C GLY A 109 8.43 22.54 6.60
N GLN A 110 7.75 22.47 7.73
CA GLN A 110 6.39 22.97 7.92
C GLN A 110 6.43 24.48 8.18
N GLY A 111 6.13 25.27 7.15
CA GLY A 111 6.04 26.73 7.27
C GLY A 111 4.72 27.19 7.88
N ARG A 112 4.77 28.21 8.74
CA ARG A 112 3.61 28.97 9.18
C ARG A 112 3.41 30.16 8.28
N GLY A 113 2.65 30.02 7.18
CA GLY A 113 2.34 31.14 6.29
C GLY A 113 2.26 30.72 4.84
N GLY A 114 1.40 31.36 4.06
CA GLY A 114 1.09 31.00 2.68
C GLY A 114 2.32 30.87 1.78
N GLY A 115 2.28 29.86 0.95
CA GLY A 115 3.28 29.52 -0.05
C GLY A 115 2.84 28.27 -0.80
N ALA A 116 3.43 27.99 -1.94
CA ALA A 116 3.15 26.79 -2.70
C ALA A 116 3.92 25.61 -2.08
N TRP A 117 3.23 24.50 -1.84
CA TRP A 117 3.87 23.27 -1.39
C TRP A 117 4.89 22.78 -2.42
N THR A 118 6.09 22.48 -2.00
CA THR A 118 7.23 22.31 -2.90
C THR A 118 8.06 21.09 -2.46
N SER A 119 8.47 20.28 -3.44
CA SER A 119 9.35 19.12 -3.25
C SER A 119 10.78 19.48 -3.68
N ALA A 120 11.74 19.11 -2.85
CA ALA A 120 13.17 19.19 -3.08
C ALA A 120 13.82 17.81 -3.33
N ILE A 121 13.05 16.72 -3.43
CA ILE A 121 13.57 15.33 -3.46
C ILE A 121 14.69 15.15 -4.49
N GLU A 122 14.43 15.51 -5.75
CA GLU A 122 15.42 15.30 -6.82
C GLU A 122 16.62 16.22 -6.67
N ARG A 123 16.41 17.46 -6.19
CA ARG A 123 17.47 18.41 -5.92
C ARG A 123 18.37 17.95 -4.76
N ASP A 124 17.78 17.51 -3.67
CA ASP A 124 18.52 16.99 -2.51
C ASP A 124 19.31 15.72 -2.87
N ARG A 125 18.69 14.82 -3.66
CA ARG A 125 19.37 13.65 -4.19
C ARG A 125 20.56 14.02 -5.07
N SER A 126 20.37 14.92 -6.03
CA SER A 126 21.46 15.36 -6.92
C SER A 126 22.58 16.04 -6.13
N ARG A 127 22.24 16.89 -5.14
CA ARG A 127 23.24 17.53 -4.28
C ARG A 127 24.00 16.52 -3.44
N SER A 128 23.32 15.54 -2.87
CA SER A 128 23.96 14.44 -2.15
C SER A 128 24.96 13.69 -3.03
N LEU A 129 24.57 13.32 -4.25
CA LEU A 129 25.44 12.61 -5.20
C LEU A 129 26.67 13.46 -5.60
N GLN A 130 26.50 14.78 -5.83
CA GLN A 130 27.63 15.69 -6.07
C GLN A 130 28.65 15.69 -4.91
N LEU A 131 28.14 15.71 -3.66
CA LEU A 131 28.99 15.70 -2.47
C LEU A 131 29.71 14.37 -2.28
N PHE A 132 29.04 13.24 -2.52
CA PHE A 132 29.68 11.92 -2.50
C PHE A 132 30.72 11.81 -3.62
N GLU A 133 30.43 12.30 -4.83
CA GLU A 133 31.43 12.32 -5.91
C GLU A 133 32.65 13.15 -5.54
N GLN A 134 32.47 14.38 -5.04
CA GLN A 134 33.55 15.23 -4.56
C GLN A 134 34.35 14.55 -3.45
N ALA A 135 33.70 13.93 -2.46
CA ALA A 135 34.34 13.24 -1.38
C ALA A 135 35.17 12.02 -1.88
N SER A 136 34.65 11.31 -2.91
CA SER A 136 35.34 10.14 -3.47
C SER A 136 36.71 10.46 -4.10
N GLN A 137 36.88 11.69 -4.59
CA GLN A 137 38.14 12.15 -5.20
C GLN A 137 39.22 12.44 -4.18
N ILE A 138 38.88 12.63 -2.91
CA ILE A 138 39.78 12.94 -1.80
C ILE A 138 39.65 11.89 -0.68
N LEU A 139 39.04 10.75 -0.99
CA LEU A 139 38.76 9.70 -0.04
C LEU A 139 40.08 9.12 0.52
N ASP A 140 40.23 9.17 1.83
CA ASP A 140 41.33 8.62 2.61
C ASP A 140 40.76 7.91 3.84
N GLY A 141 41.60 7.20 4.57
CA GLY A 141 41.20 6.49 5.78
C GLY A 141 41.41 4.98 5.70
N THR A 142 40.95 4.28 6.71
CA THR A 142 41.06 2.82 6.78
C THR A 142 40.19 2.12 5.74
N ASN A 143 40.56 0.88 5.38
CA ASN A 143 39.78 0.06 4.44
C ASN A 143 38.29 -0.02 4.84
N GLN A 144 38.00 -0.18 6.11
CA GLN A 144 36.64 -0.23 6.64
C GLN A 144 35.87 1.09 6.45
N GLU A 145 36.56 2.23 6.68
CA GLU A 145 35.94 3.55 6.49
C GLU A 145 35.65 3.81 5.01
N GLN A 146 36.59 3.45 4.13
CA GLN A 146 36.38 3.58 2.67
C GLN A 146 35.26 2.67 2.19
N SER A 147 35.20 1.43 2.63
CA SER A 147 34.12 0.50 2.27
C SER A 147 32.74 1.03 2.72
N ARG A 148 32.67 1.53 3.95
CA ARG A 148 31.45 2.15 4.47
C ARG A 148 31.03 3.36 3.64
N PHE A 149 31.95 4.23 3.25
CA PHE A 149 31.68 5.36 2.38
C PHE A 149 31.05 4.92 1.06
N TRP A 150 31.61 3.91 0.40
CA TRP A 150 31.06 3.41 -0.87
C TRP A 150 29.68 2.78 -0.73
N LEU A 151 29.39 2.11 0.39
CA LEU A 151 28.04 1.60 0.69
C LEU A 151 27.05 2.74 0.93
N GLU A 152 27.43 3.79 1.63
CA GLU A 152 26.60 4.98 1.81
C GLU A 152 26.34 5.69 0.48
N PHE A 153 27.35 5.78 -0.38
CA PHE A 153 27.20 6.35 -1.74
C PHE A 153 26.27 5.47 -2.61
N ALA A 154 26.41 4.15 -2.58
CA ALA A 154 25.49 3.23 -3.25
C ALA A 154 24.04 3.45 -2.78
N ASN A 155 23.83 3.62 -1.47
CA ASN A 155 22.52 3.90 -0.91
C ASN A 155 21.94 5.24 -1.38
N ALA A 156 22.77 6.27 -1.53
CA ALA A 156 22.38 7.57 -2.04
C ALA A 156 21.82 7.50 -3.46
N ILE A 157 22.40 6.66 -4.32
CA ILE A 157 21.91 6.43 -5.69
C ILE A 157 20.50 5.85 -5.68
N PHE A 158 20.20 4.99 -4.70
CA PHE A 158 18.90 4.35 -4.53
C PHE A 158 17.79 5.27 -3.98
N MET A 159 18.13 6.44 -3.46
CA MET A 159 17.12 7.37 -2.98
C MET A 159 16.09 7.67 -4.08
N SER A 160 14.81 7.47 -3.79
CA SER A 160 13.69 7.61 -4.74
C SER A 160 13.81 6.76 -6.03
N ARG A 161 14.60 5.68 -5.98
CA ARG A 161 14.86 4.74 -7.09
C ARG A 161 14.66 3.28 -6.66
N SER A 162 14.00 3.03 -5.52
CA SER A 162 13.72 1.69 -5.01
C SER A 162 12.31 1.22 -5.33
N GLY A 163 12.04 -0.07 -5.17
CA GLY A 163 10.71 -0.65 -5.38
C GLY A 163 10.13 -0.36 -6.76
N GLY A 164 8.96 0.25 -6.82
CA GLY A 164 8.27 0.59 -8.07
C GLY A 164 8.96 1.66 -8.94
N GLU A 165 9.91 2.41 -8.38
CA GLU A 165 10.67 3.44 -9.07
C GLU A 165 12.07 2.97 -9.53
N ALA A 166 12.42 1.68 -9.33
CA ALA A 166 13.73 1.13 -9.70
C ALA A 166 14.04 1.23 -11.21
N TRP A 167 13.02 1.37 -12.04
CA TRP A 167 13.17 1.63 -13.47
C TRP A 167 13.95 2.92 -13.77
N ARG A 168 13.93 3.90 -12.86
CA ARG A 168 14.66 5.16 -13.00
C ARG A 168 16.17 5.03 -12.84
N LEU A 169 16.67 3.87 -12.42
CA LEU A 169 18.12 3.57 -12.44
C LEU A 169 18.70 3.51 -13.86
N GLN A 170 17.86 3.43 -14.90
CA GLN A 170 18.29 3.56 -16.30
C GLN A 170 18.66 5.00 -16.67
N GLU A 171 18.19 6.00 -15.91
CA GLU A 171 18.55 7.38 -16.08
C GLU A 171 19.99 7.60 -15.60
N LEU A 172 20.73 8.51 -16.24
CA LEU A 172 22.01 9.01 -15.72
C LEU A 172 21.74 10.37 -15.09
N THR A 173 21.85 10.46 -13.78
CA THR A 173 21.67 11.73 -13.07
C THR A 173 22.75 12.73 -13.50
N ASP A 174 22.33 13.89 -14.03
CA ASP A 174 23.22 15.01 -14.31
C ASP A 174 23.71 15.63 -12.99
N LEU A 175 25.03 15.60 -12.78
CA LEU A 175 25.68 16.18 -11.61
C LEU A 175 26.34 17.53 -11.91
N THR A 176 26.20 18.06 -13.11
CA THR A 176 26.74 19.40 -13.48
C THR A 176 25.85 20.53 -13.00
N SER A 177 24.57 20.27 -12.82
CA SER A 177 23.57 21.23 -12.37
C SER A 177 22.62 20.60 -11.32
N LEU A 178 21.97 21.44 -10.53
CA LEU A 178 20.92 20.98 -9.62
C LEU A 178 19.56 21.14 -10.27
N PRO A 179 18.70 20.11 -10.20
CA PRO A 179 17.32 20.22 -10.67
C PRO A 179 16.55 21.33 -9.94
N ASP A 180 15.55 21.90 -10.61
CA ASP A 180 14.66 22.86 -10.00
C ASP A 180 13.78 22.23 -8.92
N TYR A 181 13.30 23.07 -8.00
CA TYR A 181 12.28 22.65 -7.05
C TYR A 181 10.96 22.35 -7.76
N VAL A 182 10.27 21.29 -7.34
CA VAL A 182 8.95 20.98 -7.89
C VAL A 182 7.88 21.69 -7.07
N VAL A 183 7.42 22.83 -7.59
CA VAL A 183 6.38 23.64 -6.95
C VAL A 183 5.00 23.01 -7.20
N ASN A 184 4.10 23.07 -6.22
CA ASN A 184 2.81 22.39 -6.20
C ASN A 184 2.92 20.87 -6.30
N ALA A 185 4.03 20.31 -5.80
CA ALA A 185 4.18 18.88 -5.65
C ALA A 185 2.99 18.30 -4.86
N GLU A 186 2.58 17.10 -5.20
CA GLU A 186 1.62 16.36 -4.36
C GLU A 186 2.29 16.16 -3.00
N GLY A 187 1.66 16.67 -1.92
CA GLY A 187 2.19 16.56 -0.58
C GLY A 187 2.27 15.09 -0.12
N PRO A 188 3.02 14.78 0.96
CA PRO A 188 3.15 13.42 1.48
C PRO A 188 1.82 12.78 1.86
N TRP A 189 0.76 13.56 1.94
CA TRP A 189 -0.61 13.11 2.23
C TRP A 189 -1.50 13.10 0.99
N GLY A 190 -0.97 13.11 -0.23
CA GLY A 190 -1.62 12.88 -1.54
C GLY A 190 -3.15 13.01 -1.66
N PHE A 191 -3.77 13.75 -0.73
CA PHE A 191 -5.20 13.94 -0.69
C PHE A 191 -5.63 15.01 -1.71
N ARG A 192 -5.69 14.63 -2.97
CA ARG A 192 -6.71 15.21 -3.82
C ARG A 192 -8.07 14.78 -3.25
N ARG A 193 -8.71 15.70 -2.56
CA ARG A 193 -10.12 15.59 -2.20
C ARG A 193 -10.92 15.46 -3.50
N GLY A 194 -11.16 14.23 -3.94
CA GLY A 194 -11.98 13.97 -5.13
C GLY A 194 -11.57 12.80 -6.02
N MET A 195 -10.41 12.16 -5.83
CA MET A 195 -10.13 10.90 -6.53
C MET A 195 -10.33 9.70 -5.60
N ARG A 196 -11.34 8.92 -5.89
CA ARG A 196 -11.51 7.58 -5.35
C ARG A 196 -10.26 6.75 -5.67
N GLY A 197 -9.59 6.30 -4.63
CA GLY A 197 -8.76 5.11 -4.67
C GLY A 197 -7.42 5.29 -5.36
N GLY A 198 -6.41 5.40 -4.57
CA GLY A 198 -5.03 5.16 -4.94
C GLY A 198 -4.11 6.02 -4.08
N TRP A 199 -3.42 5.39 -3.17
CA TRP A 199 -2.17 5.91 -2.65
C TRP A 199 -1.28 6.25 -3.86
N PRO A 200 -0.50 7.37 -3.84
CA PRO A 200 0.59 7.57 -4.80
C PRO A 200 1.66 6.52 -4.46
N GLY A 201 1.76 5.51 -5.26
CA GLY A 201 2.33 4.20 -5.02
C GLY A 201 1.22 3.18 -5.15
N GLY A 202 0.38 3.33 -6.19
CA GLY A 202 -0.65 2.35 -6.52
C GLY A 202 -0.03 0.96 -6.49
N PHE A 203 -0.67 0.04 -5.79
CA PHE A 203 -0.32 -1.36 -5.68
C PHE A 203 -0.20 -2.01 -7.06
N GLY A 204 0.91 -1.74 -7.74
CA GLY A 204 1.26 -2.32 -8.99
C GLY A 204 2.68 -1.87 -9.31
N SER A 205 3.68 -2.71 -9.00
CA SER A 205 5.00 -2.53 -9.58
C SER A 205 4.83 -2.35 -11.09
N ARG A 206 5.42 -1.29 -11.66
CA ARG A 206 5.46 -1.09 -13.12
C ARG A 206 6.20 -2.24 -13.82
N GLY A 207 6.82 -3.13 -13.03
CA GLY A 207 7.67 -4.21 -13.48
C GLY A 207 9.12 -3.74 -13.71
N ALA A 208 10.02 -4.71 -13.84
CA ALA A 208 11.42 -4.41 -14.12
C ALA A 208 11.58 -3.82 -15.53
N PRO A 209 12.54 -2.89 -15.71
CA PRO A 209 12.75 -2.22 -16.98
C PRO A 209 13.21 -3.18 -18.08
N VAL A 210 12.87 -2.83 -19.33
CA VAL A 210 13.28 -3.55 -20.53
C VAL A 210 13.95 -2.60 -21.52
N ASP A 211 14.81 -3.17 -22.38
CA ASP A 211 15.37 -2.45 -23.53
C ASP A 211 14.35 -2.30 -24.67
N ALA A 212 14.77 -1.72 -25.77
CA ALA A 212 13.93 -1.51 -26.96
C ALA A 212 13.41 -2.83 -27.58
N ASP A 213 14.13 -3.94 -27.37
CA ASP A 213 13.75 -5.27 -27.88
C ASP A 213 12.90 -6.05 -26.87
N GLY A 214 12.59 -5.45 -25.70
CA GLY A 214 11.79 -6.06 -24.65
C GLY A 214 12.56 -7.04 -23.77
N ASN A 215 13.90 -7.01 -23.78
CA ASN A 215 14.73 -7.81 -22.88
C ASN A 215 14.92 -7.08 -21.53
N PRO A 216 15.06 -7.82 -20.41
CA PRO A 216 15.31 -7.20 -19.13
C PRO A 216 16.65 -6.46 -19.11
N VAL A 217 16.65 -5.27 -18.51
CA VAL A 217 17.87 -4.46 -18.34
C VAL A 217 18.67 -4.95 -17.14
N PHE A 218 19.94 -5.25 -17.37
CA PHE A 218 20.89 -5.65 -16.34
C PHE A 218 21.99 -4.61 -16.16
N TYR A 219 22.19 -4.15 -14.93
CA TYR A 219 23.23 -3.16 -14.61
C TYR A 219 24.56 -3.85 -14.36
N LYS A 220 25.53 -3.61 -15.25
CA LYS A 220 26.91 -4.06 -15.09
C LYS A 220 27.71 -3.04 -14.30
N ALA A 221 28.75 -3.48 -13.60
CA ALA A 221 29.67 -2.54 -13.00
C ALA A 221 30.51 -1.84 -14.06
N SER A 222 30.54 -0.52 -14.04
CA SER A 222 31.44 0.29 -14.88
C SER A 222 32.87 0.20 -14.39
N LYS A 223 33.85 0.47 -15.28
CA LYS A 223 35.27 0.50 -14.92
C LYS A 223 35.63 1.66 -13.98
N SER A 224 34.94 2.78 -14.15
CA SER A 224 35.05 3.96 -13.32
C SER A 224 33.68 4.62 -13.14
N TRP A 225 33.58 5.55 -12.22
CA TRP A 225 32.38 6.37 -12.03
C TRP A 225 31.92 7.10 -13.29
N ASN A 226 32.91 7.64 -14.04
CA ASN A 226 32.64 8.43 -15.24
C ASN A 226 32.31 7.60 -16.48
N ASP A 227 32.63 6.32 -16.49
CA ASP A 227 32.31 5.40 -17.59
C ASP A 227 30.87 4.88 -17.51
N ALA A 228 30.17 5.10 -16.40
CA ALA A 228 28.81 4.66 -16.19
C ALA A 228 27.85 5.41 -17.14
N THR A 229 26.98 4.67 -17.81
CA THR A 229 25.98 5.21 -18.74
C THR A 229 24.63 5.44 -18.08
N ASN A 230 24.44 4.97 -16.87
CA ASN A 230 23.22 5.10 -16.07
C ASN A 230 23.52 4.98 -14.57
N ASP A 231 22.55 5.37 -13.74
CA ASP A 231 22.72 5.32 -12.28
C ASP A 231 22.81 3.88 -11.74
N GLY A 232 22.24 2.91 -12.42
CA GLY A 232 22.37 1.49 -12.04
C GLY A 232 23.81 0.99 -12.19
N GLU A 233 24.56 1.43 -13.20
CA GLU A 233 25.99 1.12 -13.36
C GLU A 233 26.85 1.87 -12.33
N ARG A 234 26.50 3.13 -11.99
CA ARG A 234 27.13 3.87 -10.87
C ARG A 234 26.94 3.15 -9.55
N TRP A 235 25.74 2.67 -9.30
CA TRP A 235 25.43 1.89 -8.11
C TRP A 235 26.27 0.60 -8.03
N ARG A 236 26.37 -0.14 -9.12
CA ARG A 236 27.20 -1.34 -9.20
C ARG A 236 28.69 -1.02 -8.95
N PHE A 237 29.17 0.06 -9.54
CA PHE A 237 30.54 0.55 -9.30
C PHE A 237 30.81 0.83 -7.81
N CYS A 238 29.87 1.47 -7.12
CA CYS A 238 29.99 1.73 -5.69
C CYS A 238 30.03 0.43 -4.87
N LEU A 239 29.17 -0.55 -5.16
CA LEU A 239 29.18 -1.85 -4.47
C LEU A 239 30.51 -2.58 -4.66
N GLU A 240 31.06 -2.63 -5.87
CA GLU A 240 32.36 -3.25 -6.13
C GLU A 240 33.51 -2.47 -5.51
N SER A 241 33.41 -1.15 -5.42
CA SER A 241 34.41 -0.31 -4.74
C SER A 241 34.41 -0.57 -3.24
N ALA A 242 33.24 -0.80 -2.63
CA ALA A 242 33.12 -1.17 -1.22
C ALA A 242 33.81 -2.53 -0.94
N ALA A 243 33.53 -3.53 -1.78
CA ALA A 243 34.15 -4.84 -1.64
C ALA A 243 35.68 -4.82 -1.89
N ARG A 244 36.12 -4.00 -2.85
CA ARG A 244 37.60 -3.81 -3.10
C ARG A 244 38.31 -3.11 -1.95
N ALA A 245 37.62 -2.16 -1.29
CA ALA A 245 38.20 -1.45 -0.15
C ALA A 245 38.32 -2.36 1.08
N ASP A 246 37.35 -3.23 1.31
CA ASP A 246 37.39 -4.21 2.43
C ASP A 246 36.77 -5.54 1.96
N GLU A 247 37.61 -6.55 1.75
CA GLU A 247 37.18 -7.88 1.28
C GLU A 247 36.19 -8.56 2.24
N ASN A 248 36.16 -8.19 3.52
CA ASN A 248 35.20 -8.68 4.48
C ASN A 248 33.74 -8.23 4.14
N GLN A 249 33.61 -7.21 3.32
CA GLN A 249 32.29 -6.70 2.86
C GLN A 249 31.77 -7.37 1.57
N GLN A 250 32.56 -8.28 0.97
CA GLN A 250 32.16 -8.97 -0.26
C GLN A 250 30.81 -9.70 -0.09
N ASP A 251 30.59 -10.37 1.04
CA ASP A 251 29.30 -11.06 1.29
C ASP A 251 28.13 -10.08 1.40
N LEU A 252 28.33 -8.92 2.00
CA LEU A 252 27.31 -7.88 2.10
C LEU A 252 26.97 -7.29 0.74
N THR A 253 27.98 -6.94 -0.06
CA THR A 253 27.79 -6.35 -1.39
C THR A 253 27.12 -7.33 -2.36
N ASP A 254 27.54 -8.60 -2.35
CA ASP A 254 26.89 -9.67 -3.11
C ASP A 254 25.43 -9.85 -2.67
N LYS A 255 25.16 -9.85 -1.37
CA LYS A 255 23.78 -9.94 -0.85
C LYS A 255 22.94 -8.76 -1.29
N ILE A 256 23.42 -7.52 -1.15
CA ILE A 256 22.70 -6.31 -1.60
C ILE A 256 22.34 -6.43 -3.09
N PHE A 257 23.28 -6.89 -3.90
CA PHE A 257 23.03 -7.08 -5.33
C PHE A 257 22.04 -8.20 -5.61
N ALA A 258 22.15 -9.34 -4.91
CA ALA A 258 21.19 -10.44 -5.05
C ALA A 258 19.78 -10.05 -4.61
N ASP A 259 19.66 -9.31 -3.50
CA ASP A 259 18.37 -8.78 -3.01
C ASP A 259 17.71 -7.87 -4.05
N PHE A 260 18.49 -6.99 -4.68
CA PHE A 260 18.01 -6.16 -5.77
C PHE A 260 17.51 -7.00 -6.95
N LEU A 261 18.34 -7.93 -7.45
CA LEU A 261 17.95 -8.80 -8.57
C LEU A 261 16.71 -9.64 -8.24
N HIS A 262 16.62 -10.15 -7.02
CA HIS A 262 15.44 -10.88 -6.55
C HIS A 262 14.21 -9.98 -6.54
N SER A 263 14.34 -8.72 -6.09
CA SER A 263 13.24 -7.76 -6.11
C SER A 263 12.77 -7.38 -7.51
N GLN A 264 13.65 -7.45 -8.53
CA GLN A 264 13.33 -7.12 -9.91
C GLN A 264 12.87 -8.35 -10.72
N PHE A 265 13.48 -9.49 -10.53
CA PHE A 265 13.34 -10.66 -11.39
C PHE A 265 12.83 -11.91 -10.65
N GLY A 266 12.51 -11.83 -9.38
CA GLY A 266 11.92 -12.93 -8.64
C GLY A 266 10.45 -13.17 -9.00
N VAL A 267 9.99 -14.41 -8.83
CA VAL A 267 8.59 -14.79 -9.13
C VAL A 267 7.57 -14.06 -8.27
N GLN A 268 7.95 -13.63 -7.06
CA GLN A 268 7.09 -12.85 -6.15
C GLN A 268 6.71 -11.47 -6.71
N THR A 269 7.43 -10.94 -7.73
CA THR A 269 7.10 -9.68 -8.41
C THR A 269 5.72 -9.71 -9.06
N MET A 270 5.25 -10.88 -9.46
CA MET A 270 3.91 -11.08 -9.99
C MET A 270 2.85 -10.83 -8.92
N ALA A 271 3.00 -11.43 -7.75
CA ALA A 271 2.07 -11.24 -6.64
C ALA A 271 2.07 -9.79 -6.12
N SER A 272 3.23 -9.14 -6.01
CA SER A 272 3.34 -7.73 -5.63
C SER A 272 2.70 -6.78 -6.65
N SER A 273 2.53 -7.22 -7.89
CA SER A 273 1.84 -6.48 -8.96
C SER A 273 0.34 -6.80 -9.02
N GLY A 274 -0.22 -7.49 -8.02
CA GLY A 274 -1.64 -7.86 -7.97
C GLY A 274 -2.02 -9.01 -8.90
N ILE A 275 -1.06 -9.73 -9.46
CA ILE A 275 -1.32 -10.90 -10.29
C ILE A 275 -1.56 -12.10 -9.38
N VAL A 276 -2.79 -12.59 -9.39
CA VAL A 276 -3.13 -13.83 -8.68
C VAL A 276 -2.54 -14.99 -9.48
N LEU A 277 -1.51 -15.62 -8.91
CA LEU A 277 -0.92 -16.80 -9.52
C LEU A 277 -1.90 -17.98 -9.39
N PRO A 278 -2.19 -18.71 -10.48
CA PRO A 278 -2.93 -19.96 -10.40
C PRO A 278 -2.19 -20.90 -9.43
N ARG A 279 -2.92 -21.44 -8.48
CA ARG A 279 -2.35 -22.48 -7.63
C ARG A 279 -2.26 -23.77 -8.45
N ALA A 280 -1.21 -24.54 -8.22
CA ALA A 280 -1.03 -25.81 -8.92
C ALA A 280 -2.19 -26.81 -8.66
N ASP A 281 -2.96 -26.59 -7.58
CA ASP A 281 -4.15 -27.38 -7.24
C ASP A 281 -5.44 -26.90 -7.93
N ASP A 282 -5.42 -25.74 -8.58
CA ASP A 282 -6.57 -25.19 -9.33
C ASP A 282 -6.59 -25.66 -10.80
N LYS A 283 -5.64 -26.49 -11.21
CA LYS A 283 -5.63 -27.05 -12.56
C LYS A 283 -6.79 -28.01 -12.77
N ALA A 284 -7.49 -27.84 -13.90
CA ALA A 284 -8.43 -28.84 -14.40
C ALA A 284 -7.69 -30.15 -14.77
N GLU A 285 -8.35 -31.31 -14.63
CA GLU A 285 -7.80 -32.57 -15.09
C GLU A 285 -7.52 -32.47 -16.62
N GLY A 286 -6.24 -32.65 -17.00
CA GLY A 286 -5.80 -32.59 -18.41
C GLY A 286 -5.10 -31.29 -18.84
N GLU A 287 -4.96 -30.29 -17.99
CA GLU A 287 -4.11 -29.13 -18.29
C GLU A 287 -2.63 -29.51 -18.38
N SER A 288 -1.99 -29.08 -19.47
CA SER A 288 -0.59 -29.36 -19.77
C SER A 288 0.36 -28.73 -18.73
N ASP A 289 1.35 -29.50 -18.27
CA ASP A 289 2.50 -29.00 -17.52
C ASP A 289 3.60 -28.45 -18.44
N ASP A 290 3.33 -28.34 -19.75
CA ASP A 290 4.29 -27.79 -20.70
C ASP A 290 4.60 -26.33 -20.38
N PRO A 291 5.87 -25.98 -20.09
CA PRO A 291 6.29 -24.62 -19.82
C PRO A 291 5.98 -23.64 -20.97
N ALA A 292 5.93 -24.13 -22.21
CA ALA A 292 5.60 -23.31 -23.37
C ALA A 292 4.10 -22.98 -23.44
N ALA A 293 3.24 -23.85 -22.89
CA ALA A 293 1.79 -23.66 -22.85
C ALA A 293 1.31 -22.94 -21.57
N ASN A 294 2.12 -22.93 -20.50
CA ASN A 294 1.75 -22.34 -19.22
C ASN A 294 2.91 -21.55 -18.61
N VAL A 295 2.94 -20.23 -18.88
CA VAL A 295 3.95 -19.30 -18.33
C VAL A 295 3.99 -19.32 -16.79
N PHE A 296 2.91 -19.73 -16.13
CA PHE A 296 2.80 -19.78 -14.67
C PHE A 296 3.18 -21.14 -14.05
N ALA A 297 3.70 -22.08 -14.83
CA ALA A 297 4.20 -23.35 -14.30
C ALA A 297 5.54 -23.17 -13.56
N LEU A 298 5.50 -22.50 -12.41
CA LEU A 298 6.67 -22.06 -11.63
C LEU A 298 7.60 -23.22 -11.24
N HIS A 299 7.02 -24.38 -10.90
CA HIS A 299 7.77 -25.57 -10.48
C HIS A 299 8.68 -26.15 -11.56
N THR A 300 8.44 -25.79 -12.83
CA THR A 300 9.24 -26.25 -13.98
C THR A 300 10.46 -25.35 -14.27
N LEU A 301 10.65 -24.25 -13.53
CA LEU A 301 11.77 -23.34 -13.73
C LEU A 301 13.11 -24.04 -13.46
N LYS A 302 14.04 -23.90 -14.39
CA LYS A 302 15.45 -24.22 -14.18
C LYS A 302 16.12 -23.16 -13.31
N ASP A 303 17.31 -23.46 -12.77
CA ASP A 303 18.06 -22.51 -11.96
C ASP A 303 18.49 -21.26 -12.73
N THR A 304 18.65 -21.38 -14.04
CA THR A 304 18.97 -20.27 -14.94
C THR A 304 17.74 -19.51 -15.44
N GLU A 305 16.53 -19.90 -15.05
CA GLU A 305 15.29 -19.28 -15.52
C GLU A 305 14.55 -18.56 -14.41
N THR A 306 13.76 -17.60 -14.80
CA THR A 306 12.78 -16.94 -13.92
C THR A 306 11.50 -16.59 -14.68
N ILE A 307 10.44 -16.31 -13.91
CA ILE A 307 9.23 -15.66 -14.41
C ILE A 307 9.06 -14.41 -13.54
N ALA A 308 8.98 -13.25 -14.16
CA ALA A 308 8.84 -12.00 -13.44
C ALA A 308 7.94 -11.00 -14.17
N LYS A 309 7.46 -10.01 -13.42
CA LYS A 309 6.75 -8.86 -13.96
C LYS A 309 7.76 -7.88 -14.53
N LEU A 310 7.82 -7.79 -15.86
CA LEU A 310 8.57 -6.77 -16.61
C LEU A 310 7.63 -5.60 -16.98
N ALA A 311 8.18 -4.49 -17.41
CA ALA A 311 7.40 -3.32 -17.86
C ALA A 311 6.39 -3.67 -18.97
N ILE A 312 6.74 -4.61 -19.85
CA ILE A 312 5.92 -5.10 -20.96
C ILE A 312 4.98 -6.27 -20.61
N GLY A 313 4.94 -6.71 -19.34
CA GLY A 313 4.11 -7.83 -18.89
C GLY A 313 4.88 -8.91 -18.16
N VAL A 314 4.21 -10.04 -17.88
CA VAL A 314 4.85 -11.22 -17.27
C VAL A 314 5.57 -12.01 -18.35
N LYS A 315 6.85 -12.31 -18.13
CA LYS A 315 7.66 -13.12 -19.03
C LYS A 315 8.47 -14.17 -18.30
N ARG A 316 8.67 -15.33 -18.95
CA ARG A 316 9.66 -16.34 -18.61
C ARG A 316 10.92 -16.09 -19.43
N PHE A 317 12.08 -16.01 -18.78
CA PHE A 317 13.35 -15.76 -19.44
C PHE A 317 14.52 -16.34 -18.65
N SER A 318 15.68 -16.42 -19.29
CA SER A 318 16.92 -16.89 -18.67
C SER A 318 17.69 -15.73 -18.05
N LEU A 319 18.23 -15.96 -16.87
CA LEU A 319 19.13 -15.05 -16.16
C LEU A 319 20.57 -15.51 -16.39
N PRO A 320 21.46 -14.65 -16.89
CA PRO A 320 22.89 -14.91 -16.86
C PRO A 320 23.38 -15.13 -15.43
N ASP A 321 24.37 -15.99 -15.21
CA ASP A 321 24.85 -16.36 -13.87
C ASP A 321 25.27 -15.16 -13.01
N GLU A 322 25.81 -14.10 -13.64
CA GLU A 322 26.18 -12.85 -12.97
C GLU A 322 24.96 -12.11 -12.40
N PHE A 323 23.80 -12.23 -13.05
CA PHE A 323 22.54 -11.55 -12.67
C PHE A 323 21.50 -12.52 -12.09
N ASN A 324 21.95 -13.71 -11.70
CA ASN A 324 21.08 -14.71 -11.11
C ASN A 324 21.15 -14.68 -9.59
N PRO A 325 20.10 -14.20 -8.89
CA PRO A 325 20.14 -14.07 -7.44
C PRO A 325 20.38 -15.41 -6.73
N ILE A 326 19.87 -16.54 -7.28
CA ILE A 326 20.11 -17.87 -6.69
C ILE A 326 21.60 -18.17 -6.67
N LYS A 327 22.29 -17.96 -7.80
CA LYS A 327 23.73 -18.21 -7.91
C LYS A 327 24.56 -17.32 -7.00
N ILE A 328 24.13 -16.08 -6.82
CA ILE A 328 24.83 -15.14 -5.94
C ILE A 328 24.64 -15.56 -4.47
N TYR A 329 23.41 -15.87 -4.05
CA TYR A 329 23.14 -16.36 -2.69
C TYR A 329 23.91 -17.67 -2.40
N GLU A 330 23.94 -18.63 -3.35
CA GLU A 330 24.72 -19.86 -3.21
C GLU A 330 26.21 -19.59 -2.96
N ARG A 331 26.78 -18.59 -3.65
CA ARG A 331 28.20 -18.18 -3.41
C ARG A 331 28.41 -17.64 -2.00
N VAL A 332 27.51 -16.79 -1.50
CA VAL A 332 27.57 -16.25 -0.13
C VAL A 332 27.43 -17.39 0.91
N VAL A 333 26.47 -18.30 0.72
CA VAL A 333 26.27 -19.47 1.61
C VAL A 333 27.52 -20.37 1.63
N LYS A 334 28.18 -20.54 0.48
CA LYS A 334 29.39 -21.36 0.35
C LYS A 334 30.59 -20.75 1.12
N ARG A 335 30.74 -19.44 1.08
CA ARG A 335 31.81 -18.72 1.85
C ARG A 335 31.56 -18.81 3.36
N GLY A 336 30.31 -18.92 3.83
CA GLY A 336 30.00 -19.20 5.24
C GLY A 336 30.14 -18.01 6.19
N GLY A 337 30.21 -16.79 5.66
CA GLY A 337 30.33 -15.55 6.44
C GLY A 337 29.03 -15.14 7.17
N ALA A 338 29.01 -13.92 7.69
CA ALA A 338 27.93 -13.40 8.54
C ALA A 338 26.54 -13.45 7.90
N TYR A 339 26.45 -13.33 6.58
CA TYR A 339 25.19 -13.31 5.82
C TYR A 339 24.76 -14.67 5.28
N ALA A 340 25.57 -15.73 5.48
CA ALA A 340 25.31 -17.03 4.91
C ALA A 340 24.00 -17.66 5.39
N ALA A 341 23.65 -17.50 6.67
CA ALA A 341 22.39 -18.02 7.24
C ALA A 341 21.17 -17.32 6.65
N GLU A 342 21.23 -16.01 6.44
CA GLU A 342 20.16 -15.22 5.83
C GLU A 342 19.99 -15.59 4.35
N CYS A 343 21.09 -15.66 3.58
CA CYS A 343 21.07 -16.06 2.18
C CYS A 343 20.54 -17.49 1.99
N SER A 344 20.89 -18.44 2.87
CA SER A 344 20.37 -19.79 2.85
C SER A 344 18.86 -19.83 3.13
N THR A 345 18.38 -19.01 4.04
CA THR A 345 16.96 -18.82 4.33
C THR A 345 16.22 -18.26 3.11
N THR A 346 16.78 -17.25 2.45
CA THR A 346 16.20 -16.64 1.24
C THR A 346 16.13 -17.64 0.08
N LEU A 347 17.15 -18.49 -0.10
CA LEU A 347 17.12 -19.57 -1.11
C LEU A 347 15.95 -20.53 -0.87
N ALA A 348 15.72 -20.95 0.37
CA ALA A 348 14.62 -21.83 0.68
C ALA A 348 13.27 -21.16 0.35
N GLN A 349 13.09 -19.88 0.68
CA GLN A 349 11.91 -19.09 0.33
C GLN A 349 11.71 -18.96 -1.18
N ILE A 350 12.79 -18.72 -1.95
CA ILE A 350 12.75 -18.66 -3.41
C ILE A 350 12.22 -19.97 -3.99
N PHE A 351 12.66 -21.13 -3.47
CA PHE A 351 12.17 -22.42 -3.94
C PHE A 351 10.71 -22.68 -3.55
N GLU A 352 10.26 -22.20 -2.39
CA GLU A 352 8.83 -22.21 -2.04
C GLU A 352 8.01 -21.34 -3.00
N ASP A 353 8.45 -20.11 -3.26
CA ASP A 353 7.77 -19.16 -4.17
C ASP A 353 7.70 -19.73 -5.61
N ARG A 354 8.69 -20.51 -6.01
CA ARG A 354 8.72 -21.26 -7.26
C ARG A 354 7.89 -22.54 -7.23
N GLN A 355 7.21 -22.86 -6.12
CA GLN A 355 6.48 -24.13 -5.92
C GLN A 355 7.34 -25.37 -6.09
N GLN A 356 8.64 -25.26 -5.90
CA GLN A 356 9.62 -26.37 -5.95
C GLN A 356 9.78 -26.98 -4.55
N TYR A 357 8.67 -27.46 -3.98
CA TYR A 357 8.57 -27.85 -2.58
C TYR A 357 9.57 -28.93 -2.12
N PRO A 358 9.90 -29.99 -2.91
CA PRO A 358 10.95 -30.92 -2.50
C PRO A 358 12.30 -30.23 -2.31
N ARG A 359 12.65 -29.33 -3.21
CA ARG A 359 13.90 -28.59 -3.15
C ARG A 359 13.91 -27.56 -2.00
N ALA A 360 12.76 -26.91 -1.77
CA ALA A 360 12.59 -26.01 -0.64
C ALA A 360 12.77 -26.77 0.69
N ALA A 361 12.19 -27.94 0.82
CA ALA A 361 12.32 -28.79 2.01
C ALA A 361 13.77 -29.22 2.26
N GLU A 362 14.50 -29.58 1.21
CA GLU A 362 15.93 -29.92 1.30
C GLU A 362 16.74 -28.71 1.76
N GLN A 363 16.53 -27.54 1.14
CA GLN A 363 17.22 -26.30 1.51
C GLN A 363 16.92 -25.88 2.96
N TRP A 364 15.66 -26.04 3.44
CA TRP A 364 15.32 -25.78 4.84
C TRP A 364 16.05 -26.73 5.80
N LYS A 365 16.16 -28.03 5.46
CA LYS A 365 16.90 -29.02 6.26
C LYS A 365 18.38 -28.65 6.34
N GLU A 366 19.00 -28.31 5.21
CA GLU A 366 20.39 -27.89 5.15
C GLU A 366 20.62 -26.62 5.96
N THR A 367 19.73 -25.63 5.82
CA THR A 367 19.79 -24.36 6.57
C THR A 367 19.74 -24.62 8.08
N ASN A 368 18.82 -25.44 8.54
CA ASN A 368 18.69 -25.81 9.96
C ASN A 368 19.92 -26.60 10.46
N ALA A 369 20.43 -27.53 9.66
CA ALA A 369 21.60 -28.33 10.04
C ALA A 369 22.87 -27.48 10.14
N LYS A 370 23.05 -26.52 9.22
CA LYS A 370 24.28 -25.71 9.14
C LYS A 370 24.27 -24.51 10.09
N PHE A 371 23.12 -23.86 10.28
CA PHE A 371 23.00 -22.57 10.99
C PHE A 371 22.12 -22.64 12.25
N GLY A 372 21.70 -23.83 12.65
CA GLY A 372 20.83 -24.04 13.80
C GLY A 372 19.34 -23.95 13.46
N GLU A 373 18.55 -24.74 14.17
CA GLU A 373 17.09 -24.77 14.04
C GLU A 373 16.48 -23.54 14.74
N LEU A 374 15.73 -22.76 13.98
CA LEU A 374 14.89 -21.69 14.50
C LEU A 374 13.42 -22.08 14.38
N PRO A 375 12.54 -21.62 15.31
CA PRO A 375 11.10 -21.99 15.29
C PRO A 375 10.44 -21.74 13.94
N ASP A 376 10.67 -20.58 13.32
CA ASP A 376 10.09 -20.24 12.03
C ASP A 376 10.58 -21.14 10.89
N ARG A 377 11.86 -21.45 10.85
CA ARG A 377 12.44 -22.34 9.84
C ARG A 377 11.92 -23.76 9.97
N LYS A 378 11.79 -24.22 11.22
CA LYS A 378 11.20 -25.53 11.53
C LYS A 378 9.76 -25.59 11.07
N MET A 379 8.98 -24.61 11.45
CA MET A 379 7.57 -24.51 11.07
C MET A 379 7.39 -24.54 9.55
N ARG A 380 8.21 -23.79 8.78
CA ARG A 380 8.12 -23.78 7.31
C ARG A 380 8.46 -25.15 6.71
N LEU A 381 9.50 -25.81 7.20
CA LEU A 381 9.83 -27.18 6.78
C LEU A 381 8.68 -28.14 7.07
N GLU A 382 8.15 -28.12 8.28
CA GLU A 382 7.03 -28.98 8.71
C GLU A 382 5.78 -28.73 7.87
N GLN A 383 5.47 -27.49 7.51
CA GLN A 383 4.37 -27.16 6.60
C GLN A 383 4.51 -27.76 5.21
N ILE A 384 5.75 -27.98 4.73
CA ILE A 384 5.98 -28.64 3.45
C ILE A 384 5.85 -30.16 3.57
N VAL A 385 6.53 -30.76 4.57
CA VAL A 385 6.74 -32.23 4.60
C VAL A 385 5.69 -32.99 5.41
N ASN A 386 5.05 -32.36 6.40
CA ASN A 386 4.08 -33.04 7.26
C ASN A 386 2.70 -33.12 6.61
N PRO A 387 1.88 -34.11 7.01
CA PRO A 387 0.46 -34.11 6.68
C PRO A 387 -0.22 -32.87 7.21
N TRP A 388 -0.96 -32.20 6.31
CA TRP A 388 -1.63 -30.96 6.63
C TRP A 388 -2.95 -30.87 5.88
N GLY A 389 -3.96 -30.29 6.53
CA GLY A 389 -5.25 -30.06 5.90
C GLY A 389 -6.03 -28.91 6.52
N ARG A 390 -6.89 -28.29 5.73
CA ARG A 390 -7.81 -27.25 6.17
C ARG A 390 -9.08 -27.23 5.32
N PHE A 391 -10.13 -26.70 5.88
CA PHE A 391 -11.32 -26.35 5.11
C PHE A 391 -11.10 -25.05 4.35
N GLU A 392 -11.66 -24.96 3.14
CA GLU A 392 -11.90 -23.71 2.45
C GLU A 392 -13.20 -23.10 2.96
N SER A 393 -13.39 -21.77 2.75
CA SER A 393 -14.62 -21.12 3.16
C SER A 393 -15.83 -21.71 2.43
N VAL A 394 -16.90 -21.91 3.14
CA VAL A 394 -18.15 -22.44 2.60
C VAL A 394 -19.26 -21.39 2.79
N SER A 395 -20.15 -21.31 1.82
CA SER A 395 -21.40 -20.55 1.92
C SER A 395 -22.47 -21.34 2.65
N ASN A 396 -23.56 -20.69 3.06
CA ASN A 396 -24.77 -21.34 3.55
C ASN A 396 -25.27 -22.36 2.53
N GLN A 397 -25.76 -23.50 3.01
CA GLN A 397 -26.21 -24.61 2.18
C GLN A 397 -27.66 -25.00 2.46
N PRO A 398 -28.42 -25.42 1.45
CA PRO A 398 -29.79 -25.86 1.66
C PRO A 398 -29.88 -27.20 2.38
N ALA A 399 -30.88 -27.36 3.23
CA ALA A 399 -31.16 -28.61 3.93
C ALA A 399 -31.61 -29.71 2.96
N GLY A 400 -31.48 -30.97 3.36
CA GLY A 400 -32.03 -32.14 2.65
C GLY A 400 -31.20 -32.65 1.46
N LYS A 401 -30.12 -31.97 1.06
CA LYS A 401 -29.27 -32.34 -0.09
C LYS A 401 -27.91 -32.90 0.29
N GLY A 402 -27.58 -32.92 1.59
CA GLY A 402 -26.21 -33.19 2.07
C GLY A 402 -25.30 -32.00 1.84
N ALA A 403 -24.84 -31.37 2.93
CA ALA A 403 -23.94 -30.27 2.85
C ALA A 403 -22.55 -30.71 2.34
N THR A 404 -21.90 -29.88 1.50
CA THR A 404 -20.57 -30.16 0.98
C THR A 404 -19.57 -29.17 1.52
N VAL A 405 -18.31 -29.58 1.67
CA VAL A 405 -17.20 -28.72 2.06
C VAL A 405 -16.00 -28.97 1.18
N GLU A 406 -15.31 -27.92 0.81
CA GLU A 406 -14.01 -28.03 0.15
C GLU A 406 -12.92 -28.22 1.21
N TYR A 407 -12.15 -29.28 1.05
CA TYR A 407 -11.03 -29.61 1.92
C TYR A 407 -9.73 -29.65 1.14
N ARG A 408 -8.79 -28.80 1.53
CA ARG A 408 -7.45 -28.72 0.94
C ARG A 408 -6.48 -29.45 1.86
N PHE A 409 -5.65 -30.31 1.29
CA PHE A 409 -4.68 -31.08 2.07
C PHE A 409 -3.37 -31.31 1.31
N ARG A 410 -2.34 -31.70 2.07
CA ARG A 410 -1.01 -32.04 1.61
C ARG A 410 -0.49 -33.24 2.38
N ASN A 411 0.17 -34.18 1.70
CA ASN A 411 0.83 -35.39 2.27
C ASN A 411 -0.05 -36.34 3.08
N GLY A 412 -1.26 -35.98 3.45
CA GLY A 412 -2.15 -36.81 4.24
C GLY A 412 -2.81 -37.88 3.43
N LYS A 413 -3.03 -39.09 4.02
CA LYS A 413 -3.66 -40.26 3.39
C LYS A 413 -5.06 -40.51 3.88
N ALA A 414 -5.46 -39.94 4.99
CA ALA A 414 -6.81 -40.09 5.54
C ALA A 414 -7.14 -38.90 6.45
N VAL A 415 -8.41 -38.54 6.52
CA VAL A 415 -8.94 -37.51 7.44
C VAL A 415 -10.17 -38.09 8.16
N GLU A 416 -10.18 -37.97 9.48
CA GLU A 416 -11.35 -38.22 10.30
C GLU A 416 -12.14 -36.93 10.49
N LEU A 417 -13.45 -37.01 10.30
CA LEU A 417 -14.36 -35.90 10.46
C LEU A 417 -15.41 -36.22 11.53
N SER A 418 -15.77 -35.19 12.29
CA SER A 418 -16.88 -35.24 13.22
C SER A 418 -17.72 -33.98 13.15
N ALA A 419 -19.02 -34.06 13.41
CA ALA A 419 -19.93 -32.97 13.38
C ALA A 419 -20.76 -32.87 14.66
N GLN A 420 -20.75 -31.69 15.28
CA GLN A 420 -21.54 -31.35 16.46
C GLN A 420 -22.44 -30.16 16.15
N PRO A 421 -23.77 -30.24 16.39
CA PRO A 421 -24.65 -29.12 16.25
C PRO A 421 -24.31 -28.03 17.26
N ILE A 422 -24.51 -26.78 16.86
CA ILE A 422 -24.39 -25.59 17.72
C ILE A 422 -25.80 -25.20 18.15
N ASP A 423 -26.00 -24.97 19.45
CA ASP A 423 -27.24 -24.43 20.02
C ASP A 423 -27.34 -22.92 19.69
N VAL A 424 -27.82 -22.63 18.47
CA VAL A 424 -27.91 -21.25 17.94
C VAL A 424 -28.89 -20.41 18.74
N GLU A 425 -30.00 -20.98 19.21
CA GLU A 425 -30.98 -20.22 20.00
C GLU A 425 -30.40 -19.78 21.35
N ARG A 426 -29.69 -20.67 22.03
CA ARG A 426 -28.97 -20.34 23.26
C ARG A 426 -27.89 -19.29 23.01
N LEU A 427 -27.15 -19.42 21.91
CA LEU A 427 -26.10 -18.45 21.53
C LEU A 427 -26.69 -17.06 21.30
N ILE A 428 -27.75 -16.96 20.48
CA ILE A 428 -28.45 -15.70 20.22
C ILE A 428 -28.99 -15.09 21.52
N LYS A 429 -29.57 -15.93 22.38
CA LYS A 429 -30.07 -15.49 23.68
C LYS A 429 -28.98 -14.92 24.57
N ASP A 430 -27.86 -15.62 24.73
CA ASP A 430 -26.75 -15.18 25.58
C ASP A 430 -26.13 -13.86 25.07
N VAL A 431 -25.99 -13.69 23.75
CA VAL A 431 -25.53 -12.43 23.14
C VAL A 431 -26.50 -11.28 23.43
N LYS A 432 -27.80 -11.49 23.22
CA LYS A 432 -28.82 -10.48 23.50
C LYS A 432 -28.87 -10.11 24.98
N ASP A 433 -28.79 -11.09 25.87
CA ASP A 433 -28.81 -10.86 27.33
C ASP A 433 -27.54 -10.11 27.79
N TYR A 434 -26.38 -10.44 27.23
CA TYR A 434 -25.14 -9.71 27.47
C TYR A 434 -25.27 -8.24 27.05
N LEU A 435 -25.76 -7.96 25.85
CA LEU A 435 -25.92 -6.60 25.35
C LEU A 435 -26.95 -5.81 26.16
N LYS A 436 -28.04 -6.43 26.60
CA LYS A 436 -29.05 -5.82 27.50
C LYS A 436 -28.52 -5.53 28.89
N SER A 437 -27.53 -6.25 29.36
CA SER A 437 -26.97 -6.07 30.71
C SER A 437 -26.19 -4.78 30.90
N ASN A 438 -25.87 -4.07 29.83
CA ASN A 438 -25.10 -2.82 29.83
C ASN A 438 -23.81 -2.92 30.69
N PRO A 439 -22.89 -3.84 30.38
CA PRO A 439 -21.70 -4.09 31.18
C PRO A 439 -20.82 -2.84 31.30
N ALA A 440 -20.11 -2.71 32.41
CA ALA A 440 -19.19 -1.59 32.63
C ALA A 440 -18.02 -1.58 31.65
N GLU A 441 -17.51 -2.76 31.34
CA GLU A 441 -16.50 -2.99 30.30
C GLU A 441 -17.10 -3.85 29.19
N PHE A 442 -16.92 -3.39 27.96
CA PHE A 442 -17.48 -4.08 26.81
C PHE A 442 -16.57 -5.19 26.32
N ASP A 443 -17.09 -6.40 26.29
CA ASP A 443 -16.41 -7.58 25.78
C ASP A 443 -16.93 -7.92 24.36
N TRP A 444 -16.14 -7.63 23.35
CA TRP A 444 -16.45 -7.88 21.94
C TRP A 444 -16.70 -9.36 21.64
N GLN A 445 -16.04 -10.27 22.34
CA GLN A 445 -16.21 -11.71 22.14
C GLN A 445 -17.58 -12.20 22.63
N LYS A 446 -18.19 -11.52 23.61
CA LYS A 446 -19.55 -11.84 24.07
C LYS A 446 -20.64 -11.19 23.25
N ALA A 447 -20.29 -10.14 22.50
CA ALA A 447 -21.23 -9.38 21.68
C ALA A 447 -21.35 -9.90 20.25
N ASN A 448 -20.46 -10.80 19.81
CA ASN A 448 -20.40 -11.33 18.47
C ASN A 448 -20.51 -12.86 18.46
N PHE A 449 -21.20 -13.41 17.47
CA PHE A 449 -21.30 -14.84 17.24
C PHE A 449 -20.80 -15.28 15.86
N ASP A 450 -20.34 -14.36 15.02
CA ASP A 450 -19.79 -14.68 13.70
C ASP A 450 -18.50 -15.50 13.82
N THR A 451 -17.77 -15.36 14.95
CA THR A 451 -16.55 -16.08 15.27
C THR A 451 -16.78 -17.35 16.09
N ILE A 452 -18.04 -17.79 16.25
CA ILE A 452 -18.38 -18.88 17.20
C ILE A 452 -17.57 -20.15 17.00
N GLY A 453 -17.24 -20.51 15.76
CA GLY A 453 -16.39 -21.67 15.47
C GLY A 453 -15.00 -21.52 16.07
N TYR A 454 -14.38 -20.38 15.92
CA TYR A 454 -13.07 -20.06 16.51
C TYR A 454 -13.16 -20.07 18.05
N ASP A 455 -14.19 -19.45 18.59
CA ASP A 455 -14.38 -19.36 20.04
C ASP A 455 -14.61 -20.71 20.70
N ILE A 456 -15.34 -21.60 20.03
CA ILE A 456 -15.52 -22.98 20.52
C ILE A 456 -14.19 -23.75 20.44
N PHE A 457 -13.49 -23.63 19.32
CA PHE A 457 -12.29 -24.45 19.06
C PHE A 457 -11.09 -24.01 19.92
N TYR A 458 -10.87 -22.70 20.08
CA TYR A 458 -9.68 -22.16 20.77
C TYR A 458 -9.96 -21.55 22.15
N SER A 459 -11.19 -21.10 22.42
CA SER A 459 -11.51 -20.36 23.65
C SER A 459 -12.41 -21.13 24.62
N GLY A 460 -12.69 -22.40 24.35
CA GLY A 460 -13.42 -23.28 25.26
C GLY A 460 -14.90 -22.96 25.43
N LYS A 461 -15.57 -22.30 24.46
CA LYS A 461 -17.02 -22.04 24.51
C LYS A 461 -17.86 -23.30 24.20
N GLU A 462 -17.46 -24.46 24.69
CA GLU A 462 -18.12 -25.75 24.42
C GLU A 462 -19.57 -25.83 24.92
N LYS A 463 -19.99 -24.93 25.81
CA LYS A 463 -21.36 -24.84 26.33
C LYS A 463 -22.44 -24.70 25.24
N TYR A 464 -22.07 -24.34 24.03
CA TYR A 464 -22.96 -24.22 22.88
C TYR A 464 -22.97 -25.43 21.99
N LEU A 465 -22.11 -26.42 22.24
CA LEU A 465 -22.10 -27.66 21.49
C LEU A 465 -23.16 -28.64 22.03
N LEU A 466 -23.92 -29.23 21.13
CA LEU A 466 -24.80 -30.34 21.39
C LEU A 466 -24.05 -31.65 21.13
N PRO A 467 -24.61 -32.80 21.52
CA PRO A 467 -23.99 -34.11 21.28
C PRO A 467 -23.64 -34.34 19.82
N GLU A 468 -22.51 -35.02 19.56
CA GLU A 468 -22.07 -35.37 18.22
C GLU A 468 -23.16 -36.13 17.45
N VAL A 469 -23.40 -35.73 16.21
CA VAL A 469 -24.46 -36.31 15.36
C VAL A 469 -23.91 -37.15 14.21
N ALA A 470 -22.63 -36.96 13.87
CA ALA A 470 -21.98 -37.73 12.82
C ALA A 470 -20.48 -37.81 13.03
N ARG A 471 -19.93 -38.98 12.66
CA ARG A 471 -18.48 -39.22 12.56
C ARG A 471 -18.23 -40.09 11.33
N TRP A 472 -17.27 -39.68 10.51
CA TRP A 472 -16.91 -40.41 9.28
C TRP A 472 -15.45 -40.19 8.94
N SER A 473 -14.92 -40.96 8.01
CA SER A 473 -13.56 -40.80 7.49
C SER A 473 -13.59 -40.72 5.98
N VAL A 474 -12.59 -40.04 5.43
CA VAL A 474 -12.37 -39.92 3.99
C VAL A 474 -10.92 -40.30 3.71
N ASP A 475 -10.74 -41.24 2.78
CA ASP A 475 -9.41 -41.55 2.24
C ASP A 475 -8.94 -40.45 1.35
N LEU A 476 -7.68 -40.08 1.50
CA LEU A 476 -7.05 -38.97 0.78
C LEU A 476 -5.95 -39.52 -0.13
N GLU A 477 -5.89 -38.99 -1.33
CA GLU A 477 -4.83 -39.28 -2.29
C GLU A 477 -3.96 -38.02 -2.43
N PRO A 478 -2.83 -37.93 -1.72
CA PRO A 478 -1.95 -36.72 -1.82
C PRO A 478 -1.28 -36.66 -3.18
N ARG A 479 -1.12 -35.45 -3.68
CA ARG A 479 -0.31 -35.19 -4.87
C ARG A 479 1.18 -35.41 -4.58
N PRO A 480 1.98 -35.85 -5.58
CA PRO A 480 3.42 -35.96 -5.44
C PRO A 480 4.04 -34.55 -5.25
N ASN A 481 5.32 -34.53 -4.83
CA ASN A 481 6.12 -33.31 -4.67
C ASN A 481 5.55 -32.29 -3.68
N HIS A 482 4.77 -32.73 -2.69
CA HIS A 482 4.18 -31.90 -1.65
C HIS A 482 3.23 -30.82 -2.18
N PHE A 483 2.59 -31.05 -3.32
CA PHE A 483 1.55 -30.15 -3.81
C PHE A 483 0.26 -30.33 -3.01
N ASP A 484 -0.47 -29.22 -2.84
CA ASP A 484 -1.81 -29.27 -2.27
C ASP A 484 -2.77 -29.98 -3.23
N ARG A 485 -3.76 -30.68 -2.66
CA ARG A 485 -4.93 -31.18 -3.37
C ARG A 485 -6.18 -30.67 -2.69
N ARG A 486 -7.17 -30.30 -3.48
CA ARG A 486 -8.50 -29.91 -3.01
C ARG A 486 -9.50 -30.97 -3.44
N ILE A 487 -10.37 -31.35 -2.51
CA ILE A 487 -11.47 -32.29 -2.75
C ILE A 487 -12.76 -31.73 -2.17
N THR A 488 -13.88 -32.07 -2.77
CA THR A 488 -15.22 -31.81 -2.23
C THR A 488 -15.63 -32.99 -1.38
N ILE A 489 -15.87 -32.77 -0.08
CA ILE A 489 -16.38 -33.78 0.84
C ILE A 489 -17.87 -33.56 1.02
N THR A 490 -18.68 -34.58 0.66
CA THR A 490 -20.09 -34.58 0.98
C THR A 490 -20.26 -35.05 2.43
N THR A 491 -20.91 -34.22 3.23
CA THR A 491 -21.18 -34.52 4.64
C THR A 491 -22.49 -35.25 4.81
N PRO A 492 -22.69 -36.01 5.90
CA PRO A 492 -24.00 -36.63 6.22
C PRO A 492 -25.02 -35.62 6.78
N LEU A 493 -24.71 -34.32 6.78
CA LEU A 493 -25.54 -33.29 7.38
C LEU A 493 -26.66 -32.87 6.42
N GLN A 494 -27.88 -33.28 6.73
CA GLN A 494 -29.07 -32.96 5.95
C GLN A 494 -30.07 -32.06 6.69
N LYS A 495 -30.10 -32.19 8.02
CA LYS A 495 -31.03 -31.41 8.85
C LYS A 495 -30.57 -29.96 8.99
N ALA A 496 -31.51 -29.00 8.95
CA ALA A 496 -31.22 -27.62 9.21
C ALA A 496 -30.58 -27.39 10.58
N GLY A 497 -29.60 -26.46 10.64
CA GLY A 497 -28.87 -26.11 11.84
C GLY A 497 -27.46 -25.60 11.53
N ALA A 498 -26.77 -25.12 12.55
CA ALA A 498 -25.35 -24.82 12.49
C ALA A 498 -24.55 -25.98 13.05
N TYR A 499 -23.48 -26.35 12.39
CA TYR A 499 -22.65 -27.47 12.79
C TYR A 499 -21.19 -27.07 12.84
N LEU A 500 -20.53 -27.36 13.97
CA LEU A 500 -19.07 -27.38 14.02
C LEU A 500 -18.59 -28.70 13.45
N VAL A 501 -17.95 -28.66 12.30
CA VAL A 501 -17.27 -29.79 11.69
C VAL A 501 -15.79 -29.71 11.99
N ARG A 502 -15.25 -30.75 12.62
CA ARG A 502 -13.81 -30.90 12.88
C ARG A 502 -13.25 -31.93 11.92
N ALA A 503 -12.05 -31.69 11.45
CA ALA A 503 -11.29 -32.61 10.61
C ALA A 503 -9.92 -32.82 11.22
N LYS A 504 -9.57 -34.10 11.50
CA LYS A 504 -8.25 -34.47 11.97
C LYS A 504 -7.56 -35.33 10.93
N ILE A 505 -6.53 -34.78 10.31
CA ILE A 505 -5.73 -35.51 9.35
C ILE A 505 -4.79 -36.49 10.10
N LYS A 506 -4.68 -37.68 9.61
CA LYS A 506 -3.83 -38.71 10.25
C LYS A 506 -2.37 -38.21 10.27
N ASP A 507 -1.76 -38.27 11.45
CA ASP A 507 -0.38 -37.78 11.70
C ASP A 507 -0.12 -36.31 11.38
N GLY A 508 -1.19 -35.49 11.34
CA GLY A 508 -1.12 -34.08 11.01
C GLY A 508 -1.97 -33.19 11.91
N ASN A 509 -2.35 -32.02 11.39
CA ASN A 509 -3.10 -31.02 12.14
C ASN A 509 -4.58 -31.34 12.28
N GLU A 510 -5.24 -30.56 13.13
CA GLU A 510 -6.69 -30.50 13.24
C GLU A 510 -7.18 -29.16 12.65
N ALA A 511 -8.30 -29.21 11.94
CA ALA A 511 -8.96 -28.04 11.36
C ALA A 511 -10.46 -28.08 11.69
N PHE A 512 -11.12 -26.93 11.62
CA PHE A 512 -12.56 -26.83 11.82
C PHE A 512 -13.22 -25.88 10.84
N ILE A 513 -14.53 -26.05 10.67
CA ILE A 513 -15.39 -25.13 9.94
C ILE A 513 -16.78 -25.12 10.59
N VAL A 514 -17.48 -24.00 10.54
CA VAL A 514 -18.91 -23.94 10.86
C VAL A 514 -19.71 -23.96 9.57
N ILE A 515 -20.59 -24.96 9.44
CA ILE A 515 -21.49 -25.11 8.29
C ILE A 515 -22.88 -24.72 8.72
N TRP A 516 -23.51 -23.82 7.97
CA TRP A 516 -24.89 -23.46 8.13
C TRP A 516 -25.73 -24.20 7.09
N VAL A 517 -26.55 -25.15 7.56
CA VAL A 517 -27.51 -25.89 6.75
C VAL A 517 -28.89 -25.25 6.97
N ASN A 518 -29.42 -24.63 5.96
CA ASN A 518 -30.61 -23.78 6.09
C ASN A 518 -31.83 -24.37 5.40
N ASP A 519 -32.96 -24.27 6.05
CA ASP A 519 -34.29 -24.52 5.48
C ASP A 519 -35.10 -23.22 5.29
N LEU A 520 -34.54 -22.09 5.75
CA LEU A 520 -35.06 -20.75 5.55
C LEU A 520 -33.96 -19.85 5.02
N ALA A 521 -34.24 -19.07 4.01
CA ALA A 521 -33.38 -18.03 3.48
C ALA A 521 -33.96 -16.63 3.79
N ILE A 522 -33.09 -15.68 4.05
CA ILE A 522 -33.44 -14.27 4.25
C ILE A 522 -32.55 -13.39 3.38
N ALA A 523 -33.18 -12.53 2.61
CA ALA A 523 -32.51 -11.51 1.81
C ALA A 523 -32.92 -10.11 2.28
N ARG A 524 -32.00 -9.14 2.17
CA ARG A 524 -32.24 -7.75 2.53
C ARG A 524 -31.82 -6.82 1.40
N LYS A 525 -32.66 -5.85 1.06
CA LYS A 525 -32.37 -4.81 0.08
C LYS A 525 -32.71 -3.42 0.65
N PRO A 526 -31.79 -2.45 0.63
CA PRO A 526 -32.11 -1.07 0.97
C PRO A 526 -32.96 -0.44 -0.14
N ILE A 527 -34.06 0.21 0.23
CA ILE A 527 -34.96 0.91 -0.69
C ILE A 527 -35.49 2.21 -0.04
N ASN A 528 -35.36 3.34 -0.71
CA ASN A 528 -35.99 4.61 -0.32
C ASN A 528 -35.96 4.94 1.19
N GLY A 529 -34.80 4.79 1.84
CA GLY A 529 -34.62 5.09 3.27
C GLY A 529 -35.11 4.00 4.23
N LYS A 530 -35.55 2.84 3.76
CA LYS A 530 -35.96 1.67 4.53
C LYS A 530 -35.33 0.39 3.98
N PHE A 531 -35.52 -0.73 4.66
CA PHE A 531 -35.13 -2.04 4.17
C PHE A 531 -36.33 -2.86 3.76
N LEU A 532 -36.23 -3.50 2.60
CA LEU A 532 -37.09 -4.58 2.18
C LEU A 532 -36.41 -5.91 2.55
N TYR A 533 -37.14 -6.76 3.27
CA TYR A 533 -36.72 -8.12 3.59
C TYR A 533 -37.58 -9.09 2.79
N PHE A 534 -36.93 -10.18 2.37
CA PHE A 534 -37.60 -11.28 1.69
C PHE A 534 -37.20 -12.59 2.37
N THR A 535 -38.20 -13.42 2.65
CA THR A 535 -37.97 -14.77 3.20
C THR A 535 -38.47 -15.84 2.23
N ALA A 536 -37.64 -16.86 2.03
CA ALA A 536 -37.94 -17.97 1.16
C ALA A 536 -37.53 -19.30 1.80
N ASP A 537 -38.15 -20.38 1.40
CA ASP A 537 -37.65 -21.74 1.65
C ASP A 537 -36.31 -21.92 0.97
N ALA A 538 -35.29 -22.30 1.72
CA ALA A 538 -33.91 -22.36 1.21
C ALA A 538 -33.68 -23.50 0.19
N VAL A 539 -34.62 -24.44 0.08
CA VAL A 539 -34.54 -25.61 -0.83
C VAL A 539 -35.30 -25.36 -2.12
N SER A 540 -36.56 -24.89 -2.02
CA SER A 540 -37.43 -24.66 -3.18
C SER A 540 -37.33 -23.26 -3.75
N GLY A 541 -36.93 -22.27 -2.95
CA GLY A 541 -36.97 -20.84 -3.32
C GLY A 541 -38.36 -20.22 -3.18
N GLU A 542 -39.38 -20.99 -2.77
CA GLU A 542 -40.75 -20.48 -2.59
C GLU A 542 -40.82 -19.47 -1.44
N ALA A 543 -41.63 -18.43 -1.62
CA ALA A 543 -41.85 -17.42 -0.61
C ALA A 543 -42.42 -17.98 0.69
N VAL A 544 -41.90 -17.57 1.83
CA VAL A 544 -42.39 -17.99 3.15
C VAL A 544 -43.19 -16.82 3.75
N ARG A 545 -44.54 -17.00 3.76
CA ARG A 545 -45.48 -16.06 4.38
C ARG A 545 -45.43 -16.18 5.91
N SER A 546 -45.80 -15.09 6.57
CA SER A 546 -45.97 -15.00 8.02
C SER A 546 -44.72 -15.44 8.79
N ALA A 547 -43.52 -15.31 8.19
CA ALA A 547 -42.29 -15.44 8.92
C ALA A 547 -42.13 -14.25 9.86
N ASN A 548 -41.81 -14.50 11.12
CA ASN A 548 -41.54 -13.46 12.09
C ASN A 548 -40.07 -13.00 11.97
N LEU A 549 -39.89 -11.74 11.57
CA LEU A 549 -38.60 -11.08 11.52
C LEU A 549 -38.39 -10.28 12.80
N GLU A 550 -37.56 -10.78 13.68
CA GLU A 550 -37.11 -10.07 14.87
C GLU A 550 -35.87 -9.21 14.56
N PHE A 551 -35.93 -7.94 14.93
CA PHE A 551 -34.84 -6.98 14.80
C PHE A 551 -34.33 -6.62 16.20
N PHE A 552 -33.11 -6.97 16.49
CA PHE A 552 -32.45 -6.60 17.74
C PHE A 552 -31.26 -5.69 17.42
N GLY A 553 -31.33 -4.46 17.88
CA GLY A 553 -30.32 -3.44 17.66
C GLY A 553 -29.59 -3.04 18.94
N TRP A 554 -28.31 -2.70 18.81
CA TRP A 554 -27.53 -2.12 19.89
C TRP A 554 -26.58 -1.05 19.39
N ARG A 555 -26.24 -0.07 20.26
CA ARG A 555 -25.19 0.92 20.03
C ARG A 555 -24.52 1.30 21.35
N MET A 556 -23.34 1.88 21.27
CA MET A 556 -22.65 2.52 22.39
C MET A 556 -22.96 4.01 22.39
N GLU A 557 -23.18 4.57 23.56
CA GLU A 557 -23.33 5.99 23.77
C GLU A 557 -22.49 6.43 24.98
N TRP A 558 -21.64 7.43 24.76
CA TRP A 558 -20.79 7.95 25.83
C TRP A 558 -21.61 8.67 26.89
N ASN A 559 -21.43 8.30 28.15
CA ASN A 559 -22.07 8.94 29.28
C ASN A 559 -21.06 9.79 30.08
N ASP A 560 -21.16 11.12 29.91
CA ASP A 560 -20.23 12.07 30.55
C ASP A 560 -20.24 12.02 32.07
N ARG A 561 -21.38 11.70 32.69
CA ARG A 561 -21.51 11.62 34.17
C ARG A 561 -20.82 10.36 34.70
N GLN A 562 -20.94 9.25 34.01
CA GLN A 562 -20.38 7.98 34.44
C GLN A 562 -18.98 7.74 33.87
N LYS A 563 -18.50 8.58 32.94
CA LYS A 563 -17.22 8.47 32.23
C LYS A 563 -17.03 7.08 31.60
N ARG A 564 -18.10 6.52 31.03
CA ARG A 564 -18.10 5.22 30.33
C ARG A 564 -19.09 5.21 29.19
N ASN A 565 -18.94 4.22 28.31
CA ASN A 565 -19.96 3.92 27.30
C ASN A 565 -21.11 3.13 27.94
N ASN A 566 -22.35 3.55 27.68
CA ASN A 566 -23.55 2.79 27.96
C ASN A 566 -24.02 2.06 26.70
N LEU A 567 -24.51 0.85 26.84
CA LEU A 567 -25.16 0.12 25.76
C LEU A 567 -26.65 0.44 25.74
N LEU A 568 -27.10 0.90 24.59
CA LEU A 568 -28.53 1.08 24.31
C LEU A 568 -28.98 -0.04 23.40
N THR A 569 -30.10 -0.67 23.72
CA THR A 569 -30.69 -1.73 22.91
C THR A 569 -32.10 -1.38 22.47
N LYS A 570 -32.47 -1.81 21.26
CA LYS A 570 -33.83 -1.74 20.72
C LYS A 570 -34.26 -3.13 20.21
N ASN A 571 -35.55 -3.42 20.28
CA ASN A 571 -36.10 -4.66 19.76
C ASN A 571 -37.49 -4.39 19.17
N PHE A 572 -37.75 -4.89 17.96
CA PHE A 572 -39.07 -4.87 17.34
C PHE A 572 -39.16 -6.06 16.37
N ALA A 573 -40.36 -6.32 15.85
CA ALA A 573 -40.59 -7.43 14.92
C ALA A 573 -41.60 -7.02 13.82
N GLU A 574 -41.42 -7.61 12.64
CA GLU A 574 -42.33 -7.52 11.50
C GLU A 574 -42.67 -8.93 11.01
N ALA A 575 -43.82 -9.07 10.38
CA ALA A 575 -44.21 -10.33 9.75
C ALA A 575 -44.15 -10.18 8.23
N THR A 576 -43.71 -11.23 7.53
CA THR A 576 -43.75 -11.24 6.08
C THR A 576 -45.17 -11.44 5.54
N ASP A 577 -45.47 -10.78 4.45
CA ASP A 577 -46.76 -10.88 3.68
C ASP A 577 -46.90 -12.22 2.95
N ALA A 578 -47.90 -12.31 2.09
CA ALA A 578 -48.17 -13.53 1.31
C ALA A 578 -47.09 -13.86 0.29
N GLU A 579 -46.38 -12.86 -0.18
CA GLU A 579 -45.29 -12.91 -1.15
C GLU A 579 -43.92 -13.04 -0.45
N GLY A 580 -43.89 -13.16 0.89
CA GLY A 580 -42.65 -13.33 1.67
C GLY A 580 -41.89 -12.06 1.96
N PHE A 581 -42.47 -10.87 1.71
CA PHE A 581 -41.86 -9.59 1.93
C PHE A 581 -42.24 -8.95 3.27
N ALA A 582 -41.32 -8.17 3.84
CA ALA A 582 -41.60 -7.25 4.93
C ALA A 582 -40.77 -5.98 4.74
N GLU A 583 -41.41 -4.84 4.99
CA GLU A 583 -40.74 -3.55 4.97
C GLU A 583 -40.51 -3.04 6.40
N THR A 584 -39.34 -2.47 6.68
CA THR A 584 -39.07 -1.87 7.98
C THR A 584 -39.57 -0.43 8.05
N ASP A 585 -40.15 -0.04 9.19
CA ASP A 585 -40.45 1.37 9.46
C ASP A 585 -39.08 2.14 9.68
N PRO A 586 -38.77 3.15 8.85
CA PRO A 586 -37.55 3.95 9.00
C PRO A 586 -37.38 4.59 10.37
N LYS A 587 -38.49 4.88 11.07
CA LYS A 587 -38.49 5.47 12.42
C LYS A 587 -38.02 4.48 13.49
N MET A 588 -38.21 3.19 13.27
CA MET A 588 -37.77 2.12 14.18
C MET A 588 -36.31 1.73 13.91
N PHE A 589 -35.88 1.81 12.67
CA PHE A 589 -34.57 1.37 12.20
C PHE A 589 -33.56 2.53 12.29
N ASP A 590 -33.01 2.76 13.48
CA ASP A 590 -32.01 3.81 13.72
C ASP A 590 -30.66 3.43 13.06
N PRO A 591 -30.11 4.25 12.16
CA PRO A 591 -28.87 3.96 11.43
C PRO A 591 -27.62 3.89 12.33
N ASN A 592 -27.69 4.43 13.54
CA ASN A 592 -26.58 4.40 14.48
C ASN A 592 -26.46 3.06 15.26
N PHE A 593 -27.43 2.16 15.08
CA PHE A 593 -27.42 0.85 15.72
C PHE A 593 -26.80 -0.23 14.81
N GLN A 594 -26.17 -1.21 15.45
CA GLN A 594 -25.84 -2.49 14.84
C GLN A 594 -27.06 -3.42 14.99
N TRP A 595 -27.59 -3.91 13.88
CA TRP A 595 -28.82 -4.70 13.86
C TRP A 595 -28.58 -6.16 13.55
N LEU A 596 -29.07 -7.03 14.40
CA LEU A 596 -29.23 -8.46 14.18
C LEU A 596 -30.67 -8.71 13.72
N THR A 597 -30.81 -9.34 12.56
CA THR A 597 -32.13 -9.75 12.04
C THR A 597 -32.25 -11.26 12.17
N ILE A 598 -33.35 -11.73 12.79
CA ILE A 598 -33.62 -13.15 13.00
C ILE A 598 -35.00 -13.44 12.39
N ALA A 599 -35.04 -14.34 11.43
CA ALA A 599 -36.28 -14.84 10.84
C ALA A 599 -36.67 -16.19 11.45
N ARG A 600 -37.90 -16.31 11.90
CA ARG A 600 -38.50 -17.57 12.35
C ARG A 600 -39.78 -17.86 11.57
N ALA A 601 -39.89 -19.07 11.06
CA ALA A 601 -41.05 -19.50 10.28
C ALA A 601 -41.66 -20.78 10.88
N PRO A 602 -42.92 -21.09 10.49
CA PRO A 602 -43.59 -22.34 10.92
C PRO A 602 -42.73 -23.56 10.66
N GLY A 603 -42.84 -24.57 11.55
CA GLY A 603 -42.02 -25.77 11.48
C GLY A 603 -40.64 -25.65 12.16
N GLY A 604 -40.38 -24.56 12.89
CA GLY A 604 -39.12 -24.35 13.61
C GLY A 604 -37.97 -23.90 12.71
N LYS A 605 -38.28 -23.42 11.51
CA LYS A 605 -37.28 -22.89 10.58
C LYS A 605 -36.68 -21.60 11.11
N LEU A 606 -35.35 -21.47 11.00
CA LEU A 606 -34.59 -20.34 11.50
C LEU A 606 -33.58 -19.86 10.45
N ALA A 607 -33.52 -18.53 10.24
CA ALA A 607 -32.43 -17.87 9.55
C ALA A 607 -32.03 -16.58 10.28
N HIS A 608 -30.82 -16.12 10.09
CA HIS A 608 -30.40 -14.84 10.62
C HIS A 608 -29.42 -14.12 9.67
N LEU A 609 -29.39 -12.80 9.78
CA LEU A 609 -28.33 -11.96 9.26
C LEU A 609 -27.54 -11.46 10.48
N GLY A 610 -26.23 -11.63 10.48
CA GLY A 610 -25.34 -11.18 11.55
C GLY A 610 -25.47 -9.69 11.82
N PHE A 611 -24.85 -9.22 12.87
CA PHE A 611 -24.86 -7.79 13.18
C PHE A 611 -24.32 -6.95 12.03
N SER A 612 -25.11 -6.00 11.59
CA SER A 612 -24.75 -5.10 10.50
C SER A 612 -25.30 -3.69 10.74
N GLY A 613 -24.55 -2.68 10.33
CA GLY A 613 -25.02 -1.30 10.33
C GLY A 613 -26.24 -1.16 9.41
N ALA A 614 -27.21 -0.37 9.85
CA ALA A 614 -28.35 0.02 9.04
C ALA A 614 -28.05 1.33 8.30
N TRP A 615 -26.89 1.41 7.65
CA TRP A 615 -26.66 2.55 6.78
C TRP A 615 -27.52 2.39 5.52
N VAL A 616 -28.73 2.88 5.63
CA VAL A 616 -29.51 3.25 4.46
C VAL A 616 -29.08 4.67 4.19
N ALA A 617 -28.24 4.87 3.21
CA ALA A 617 -28.21 6.18 2.60
C ALA A 617 -29.68 6.51 2.32
N PRO A 618 -30.24 7.57 2.89
CA PRO A 618 -31.49 8.00 2.37
C PRO A 618 -31.25 8.05 0.85
N TYR A 619 -32.03 7.29 0.10
CA TYR A 619 -32.14 7.53 -1.33
C TYR A 619 -32.73 8.94 -1.39
N GLN A 620 -31.86 9.91 -1.22
CA GLN A 620 -32.15 11.26 -1.58
C GLN A 620 -32.22 11.20 -3.08
N GLY A 621 -33.42 11.12 -3.61
CA GLY A 621 -33.69 11.57 -4.97
C GLY A 621 -33.03 12.93 -5.20
N GLU A 622 -32.80 13.69 -4.16
CA GLU A 622 -31.97 14.89 -4.07
C GLU A 622 -30.44 14.66 -4.05
N SER A 623 -29.91 13.47 -3.74
CA SER A 623 -28.43 13.27 -3.74
C SER A 623 -27.85 13.01 -5.13
N TYR A 624 -28.66 12.67 -6.09
CA TYR A 624 -28.33 12.72 -7.52
C TYR A 624 -28.79 14.02 -8.18
N GLY A 625 -29.71 14.75 -7.56
CA GLY A 625 -30.06 16.13 -7.84
C GLY A 625 -28.99 17.03 -7.19
N GLY A 626 -28.06 17.50 -7.96
CA GLY A 626 -27.01 18.39 -7.47
C GLY A 626 -26.64 19.40 -8.54
N ILE A 627 -26.09 20.50 -8.08
CA ILE A 627 -25.53 21.48 -9.00
C ILE A 627 -24.20 20.94 -9.49
N LYS A 628 -24.07 20.84 -10.81
CA LYS A 628 -22.83 20.53 -11.49
C LYS A 628 -22.36 21.76 -12.22
N ILE A 629 -21.10 22.12 -12.01
CA ILE A 629 -20.43 23.17 -12.78
C ILE A 629 -19.34 22.49 -13.59
N TYR A 630 -19.45 22.58 -14.88
CA TYR A 630 -18.48 22.08 -15.83
C TYR A 630 -17.74 23.25 -16.47
N GLY A 631 -16.41 23.22 -16.46
CA GLY A 631 -15.58 24.25 -17.06
C GLY A 631 -14.61 23.67 -18.07
N ILE A 632 -14.37 24.40 -19.14
CA ILE A 632 -13.34 24.09 -20.13
C ILE A 632 -12.55 25.33 -20.49
N THR A 633 -11.34 25.10 -21.01
CA THR A 633 -10.54 26.11 -21.70
C THR A 633 -10.36 25.69 -23.17
N ASP A 634 -10.09 26.64 -24.05
CA ASP A 634 -9.92 26.36 -25.49
C ASP A 634 -8.69 25.46 -25.78
N ARG A 635 -7.73 25.43 -24.85
CA ARG A 635 -6.58 24.51 -24.88
C ARG A 635 -6.06 24.26 -23.45
N PRO A 636 -5.35 23.14 -23.19
CA PRO A 636 -4.81 22.86 -21.87
C PRO A 636 -3.46 23.56 -21.60
N ILE A 637 -2.76 24.03 -22.63
CA ILE A 637 -1.42 24.63 -22.55
C ILE A 637 -1.37 25.93 -23.32
N TYR A 638 -0.78 26.93 -22.75
CA TYR A 638 -0.58 28.28 -23.32
C TYR A 638 0.87 28.71 -23.22
N ARG A 639 1.29 29.70 -24.08
CA ARG A 639 2.53 30.45 -23.90
C ARG A 639 2.26 31.77 -23.20
N PRO A 640 3.28 32.36 -22.55
CA PRO A 640 3.19 33.74 -22.12
C PRO A 640 2.71 34.64 -23.27
N GLY A 641 1.88 35.61 -22.97
CA GLY A 641 1.29 36.52 -23.95
C GLY A 641 0.10 35.98 -24.74
N GLN A 642 -0.27 34.70 -24.60
CA GLN A 642 -1.44 34.15 -25.29
C GLN A 642 -2.74 34.41 -24.55
N THR A 643 -3.83 34.45 -25.29
CA THR A 643 -5.18 34.63 -24.75
C THR A 643 -5.79 33.28 -24.46
N LEU A 644 -6.17 33.06 -23.22
CA LEU A 644 -6.99 31.97 -22.72
C LEU A 644 -8.46 32.29 -22.97
N LYS A 645 -9.20 31.36 -23.57
CA LYS A 645 -10.66 31.42 -23.62
C LYS A 645 -11.22 30.33 -22.74
N TYR A 646 -12.31 30.64 -22.01
CA TYR A 646 -12.94 29.71 -21.09
C TYR A 646 -14.44 29.74 -21.21
N LYS A 647 -15.08 28.61 -20.84
CA LYS A 647 -16.54 28.52 -20.69
C LYS A 647 -16.90 27.64 -19.52
N PHE A 648 -17.89 28.07 -18.76
CA PHE A 648 -18.50 27.27 -17.67
C PHE A 648 -19.98 27.12 -17.92
N TRP A 649 -20.51 25.94 -17.51
CA TRP A 649 -21.94 25.65 -17.49
C TRP A 649 -22.36 25.23 -16.08
N LEU A 650 -23.44 25.83 -15.60
CA LEU A 650 -24.10 25.44 -14.36
C LEU A 650 -25.36 24.67 -14.74
N ARG A 651 -25.51 23.48 -14.21
CA ARG A 651 -26.65 22.62 -14.46
C ARG A 651 -27.22 22.08 -13.15
N GLU A 652 -28.53 22.03 -13.06
CA GLU A 652 -29.20 21.16 -12.12
C GLU A 652 -29.19 19.75 -12.72
N THR A 653 -28.59 18.79 -12.03
CA THR A 653 -28.51 17.41 -12.48
C THR A 653 -29.45 16.54 -11.66
N ASP A 654 -30.40 15.91 -12.33
CA ASP A 654 -31.30 14.91 -11.77
C ASP A 654 -31.38 13.78 -12.79
N TYR A 655 -31.10 12.54 -12.37
CA TYR A 655 -31.16 11.40 -13.29
C TYR A 655 -32.58 11.07 -13.78
N ALA A 656 -33.61 11.64 -13.13
CA ALA A 656 -34.98 11.47 -13.50
C ALA A 656 -35.51 12.55 -14.48
N LYS A 657 -34.73 13.58 -14.75
CA LYS A 657 -35.12 14.73 -15.57
C LYS A 657 -33.98 15.19 -16.47
N ASP A 658 -34.29 15.87 -17.55
CA ASP A 658 -33.31 16.57 -18.35
C ASP A 658 -32.67 17.70 -17.52
N SER A 659 -31.34 17.80 -17.61
CA SER A 659 -30.59 18.83 -16.89
C SER A 659 -30.95 20.23 -17.42
N GLY A 660 -31.45 21.08 -16.56
CA GLY A 660 -31.80 22.46 -16.88
C GLY A 660 -30.68 23.46 -16.59
N PRO A 661 -30.76 24.66 -17.19
CA PRO A 661 -29.87 25.77 -16.86
C PRO A 661 -30.11 26.22 -15.42
N LEU A 662 -29.01 26.51 -14.70
CA LEU A 662 -29.07 26.97 -13.31
C LEU A 662 -28.37 28.31 -13.16
N GLY A 663 -28.83 29.10 -12.18
CA GLY A 663 -28.20 30.35 -11.81
C GLY A 663 -28.38 31.48 -12.81
N VAL A 664 -29.30 31.39 -13.73
CA VAL A 664 -29.63 32.43 -14.73
C VAL A 664 -29.78 33.80 -14.06
N GLY A 665 -29.01 34.78 -14.52
CA GLY A 665 -29.02 36.14 -13.97
C GLY A 665 -28.22 36.31 -12.68
N ARG A 666 -27.64 35.25 -12.10
CA ARG A 666 -26.81 35.29 -10.89
C ARG A 666 -25.44 35.88 -11.18
N ASN A 667 -24.95 36.69 -10.26
CA ASN A 667 -23.58 37.19 -10.29
C ASN A 667 -22.66 36.15 -9.63
N MET A 668 -21.56 35.85 -10.30
CA MET A 668 -20.48 35.00 -9.80
C MET A 668 -19.12 35.64 -10.06
N MET A 669 -18.06 35.07 -9.53
CA MET A 669 -16.70 35.56 -9.71
C MET A 669 -15.90 34.56 -10.55
N ILE A 670 -15.23 35.02 -11.59
CA ILE A 670 -14.12 34.33 -12.24
C ILE A 670 -12.84 34.75 -11.57
N LYS A 671 -12.07 33.78 -11.11
CA LYS A 671 -10.76 34.02 -10.49
C LYS A 671 -9.71 33.15 -11.19
N ILE A 672 -8.55 33.75 -11.48
CA ILE A 672 -7.38 33.08 -12.02
C ILE A 672 -6.24 33.23 -11.01
N ASN A 673 -5.66 32.09 -10.61
CA ASN A 673 -4.48 32.08 -9.77
C ASN A 673 -3.27 31.58 -10.57
N ASP A 674 -2.13 32.27 -10.37
CA ASP A 674 -0.85 31.89 -10.94
C ASP A 674 -0.27 30.63 -10.24
N PRO A 675 0.86 30.06 -10.70
CA PRO A 675 1.50 28.90 -10.06
C PRO A 675 1.94 29.10 -8.61
N GLN A 676 2.09 30.35 -8.17
CA GLN A 676 2.40 30.71 -6.77
C GLN A 676 1.15 30.88 -5.90
N GLY A 677 -0.05 30.78 -6.51
CA GLY A 677 -1.32 30.98 -5.81
C GLY A 677 -1.79 32.42 -5.73
N ASN A 678 -1.07 33.40 -6.35
CA ASN A 678 -1.51 34.76 -6.39
C ASN A 678 -2.71 34.94 -7.32
N GLU A 679 -3.73 35.68 -6.89
CA GLU A 679 -4.89 35.99 -7.71
C GLU A 679 -4.50 37.06 -8.76
N ILE A 680 -4.44 36.67 -10.03
CA ILE A 680 -4.08 37.56 -11.16
C ILE A 680 -5.29 38.08 -11.92
N LEU A 681 -6.45 37.47 -11.71
CA LEU A 681 -7.75 37.93 -12.19
C LEU A 681 -8.81 37.68 -11.13
N SER A 682 -9.64 38.67 -10.88
CA SER A 682 -10.88 38.57 -10.11
C SER A 682 -11.94 39.41 -10.80
N GLN A 683 -12.88 38.80 -11.47
CA GLN A 683 -13.89 39.47 -12.28
C GLN A 683 -15.29 39.00 -11.98
N GLN A 684 -16.21 39.92 -11.75
CA GLN A 684 -17.62 39.60 -11.63
C GLN A 684 -18.22 39.29 -13.01
N VAL A 685 -18.93 38.17 -13.09
CA VAL A 685 -19.62 37.71 -14.30
C VAL A 685 -21.06 37.38 -13.98
N LYS A 686 -21.94 37.50 -15.00
CA LYS A 686 -23.34 37.17 -14.87
C LYS A 686 -23.67 35.90 -15.67
N ILE A 687 -24.34 34.98 -15.08
CA ILE A 687 -24.76 33.73 -15.74
C ILE A 687 -25.85 34.06 -16.76
N ASP A 688 -25.69 33.60 -17.99
CA ASP A 688 -26.60 33.82 -19.12
C ASP A 688 -27.88 32.96 -19.03
N GLU A 689 -28.77 33.14 -20.00
CA GLU A 689 -30.04 32.42 -20.11
C GLU A 689 -29.88 30.89 -20.30
N ASN A 690 -28.73 30.43 -20.76
CA ASN A 690 -28.36 29.02 -20.92
C ASN A 690 -27.66 28.46 -19.68
N GLY A 691 -27.62 29.20 -18.55
CA GLY A 691 -26.89 28.79 -17.36
C GLY A 691 -25.40 28.69 -17.61
N SER A 692 -24.84 29.54 -18.45
CA SER A 692 -23.41 29.53 -18.79
C SER A 692 -22.75 30.89 -18.63
N VAL A 693 -21.43 30.88 -18.62
CA VAL A 693 -20.59 32.07 -18.72
C VAL A 693 -19.34 31.73 -19.52
N ASP A 694 -18.98 32.59 -20.42
CA ASP A 694 -17.74 32.50 -21.17
C ASP A 694 -16.96 33.84 -21.09
N GLY A 695 -15.69 33.74 -21.39
CA GLY A 695 -14.83 34.91 -21.38
C GLY A 695 -13.42 34.60 -21.86
N GLU A 696 -12.59 35.63 -21.82
CA GLU A 696 -11.19 35.52 -22.20
C GLU A 696 -10.29 36.29 -21.26
N PHE A 697 -9.04 35.82 -21.16
CA PHE A 697 -7.99 36.50 -20.39
C PHE A 697 -6.66 36.39 -21.12
N THR A 698 -5.97 37.47 -21.29
CA THR A 698 -4.65 37.47 -21.92
C THR A 698 -3.56 37.39 -20.86
N LEU A 699 -2.74 36.34 -20.96
CA LEU A 699 -1.57 36.15 -20.11
C LEU A 699 -0.53 37.23 -20.39
N GLY A 700 0.14 37.71 -19.36
CA GLY A 700 1.26 38.64 -19.53
C GLY A 700 2.39 38.05 -20.38
N SER A 701 3.19 38.89 -21.04
CA SER A 701 4.40 38.45 -21.77
C SER A 701 5.43 37.77 -20.86
N GLU A 702 5.45 38.14 -19.60
CA GLU A 702 6.31 37.61 -18.54
C GLU A 702 5.53 36.68 -17.59
N ALA A 703 4.43 36.07 -18.07
CA ALA A 703 3.64 35.14 -17.25
C ALA A 703 4.53 33.99 -16.79
N MET A 704 4.44 33.66 -15.48
CA MET A 704 5.20 32.61 -14.88
C MET A 704 4.85 31.25 -15.53
N LEU A 705 5.88 30.42 -15.78
CA LEU A 705 5.66 29.07 -16.27
C LEU A 705 5.12 28.17 -15.14
N GLY A 706 4.18 27.27 -15.46
CA GLY A 706 3.62 26.33 -14.52
C GLY A 706 2.11 26.18 -14.64
N GLN A 707 1.50 25.63 -13.58
CA GLN A 707 0.08 25.31 -13.54
C GLN A 707 -0.72 26.47 -12.95
N TYR A 708 -1.71 26.92 -13.69
CA TYR A 708 -2.66 27.97 -13.31
C TYR A 708 -4.00 27.36 -12.91
N GLY A 709 -4.68 28.00 -11.96
CA GLY A 709 -6.04 27.65 -11.55
C GLY A 709 -7.05 28.66 -12.06
N LEU A 710 -8.07 28.19 -12.77
CA LEU A 710 -9.23 28.99 -13.20
C LEU A 710 -10.45 28.54 -12.41
N ARG A 711 -11.12 29.45 -11.72
CA ARG A 711 -12.23 29.15 -10.83
C ARG A 711 -13.44 30.00 -11.09
N LEU A 712 -14.62 29.37 -11.18
CA LEU A 712 -15.91 30.05 -11.09
C LEU A 712 -16.48 29.81 -9.70
N THR A 713 -16.84 30.86 -8.97
CA THR A 713 -17.33 30.76 -7.59
C THR A 713 -18.28 31.89 -7.21
N ASP A 714 -19.16 31.65 -6.25
CA ASP A 714 -19.88 32.69 -5.52
C ASP A 714 -19.36 32.90 -4.10
N ASP A 715 -18.20 32.30 -3.80
CA ASP A 715 -17.51 32.29 -2.50
C ASP A 715 -18.33 31.68 -1.32
N ALA A 716 -19.56 31.23 -1.57
CA ALA A 716 -20.45 30.68 -0.53
C ALA A 716 -20.79 29.20 -0.76
N GLN A 717 -21.43 28.85 -1.86
CA GLN A 717 -22.01 27.54 -2.08
C GLN A 717 -21.52 26.86 -3.35
N TYR A 718 -21.24 27.61 -4.40
CA TYR A 718 -20.93 27.08 -5.72
C TYR A 718 -19.51 27.40 -6.11
N GLN A 719 -18.76 26.37 -6.44
CA GLN A 719 -17.40 26.52 -6.96
C GLN A 719 -17.05 25.40 -7.95
N SER A 720 -16.32 25.75 -8.99
CA SER A 720 -15.67 24.83 -9.90
C SER A 720 -14.26 25.26 -10.14
N TYR A 721 -13.38 24.30 -10.34
CA TYR A 721 -11.97 24.54 -10.53
C TYR A 721 -11.49 23.84 -11.80
N GLN A 722 -10.87 24.61 -12.70
CA GLN A 722 -10.27 24.13 -13.93
C GLN A 722 -8.79 24.50 -13.93
N MET A 723 -7.93 23.62 -14.41
CA MET A 723 -6.50 23.88 -14.50
C MET A 723 -6.06 24.01 -15.95
N PHE A 724 -5.08 24.90 -16.19
CA PHE A 724 -4.34 25.00 -17.44
C PHE A 724 -2.86 25.24 -17.15
N ARG A 725 -2.00 25.04 -18.14
CA ARG A 725 -0.55 25.24 -17.98
C ARG A 725 -0.04 26.36 -18.87
N VAL A 726 0.93 27.09 -18.37
CA VAL A 726 1.70 28.04 -19.15
C VAL A 726 3.10 27.51 -19.28
N GLU A 727 3.55 27.32 -20.53
CA GLU A 727 4.84 26.72 -20.86
C GLU A 727 5.45 27.32 -22.11
N GLU A 728 6.77 27.40 -22.16
CA GLU A 728 7.50 27.66 -23.40
C GLU A 728 7.76 26.34 -24.11
N TYR A 729 6.82 25.89 -24.95
CA TYR A 729 7.00 24.67 -25.71
C TYR A 729 7.58 24.98 -27.11
N LYS A 730 8.56 24.21 -27.53
CA LYS A 730 9.06 24.17 -28.91
C LYS A 730 8.18 23.22 -29.74
N LYS A 731 8.03 23.50 -31.04
CA LYS A 731 7.39 22.55 -31.96
C LYS A 731 8.20 21.25 -31.90
N PRO A 732 7.56 20.08 -31.68
CA PRO A 732 8.27 18.82 -31.69
C PRO A 732 9.01 18.64 -33.02
N GLU A 733 10.22 18.13 -32.98
CA GLU A 733 11.02 17.81 -34.17
C GLU A 733 10.50 16.58 -34.92
N TYR A 734 9.67 15.77 -34.22
CA TYR A 734 9.02 14.58 -34.78
C TYR A 734 7.63 14.40 -34.14
N GLU A 735 6.75 13.74 -34.87
CA GLU A 735 5.43 13.35 -34.41
C GLU A 735 5.40 11.81 -34.29
N VAL A 736 4.96 11.31 -33.16
CA VAL A 736 4.76 9.89 -32.94
C VAL A 736 3.28 9.57 -33.10
N THR A 737 2.94 8.83 -34.13
CA THR A 737 1.59 8.34 -34.36
C THR A 737 1.53 6.87 -33.91
N VAL A 738 0.63 6.54 -32.99
CA VAL A 738 0.34 5.18 -32.57
C VAL A 738 -0.97 4.75 -33.21
N GLU A 739 -0.88 3.85 -34.19
CA GLU A 739 -2.06 3.25 -34.79
C GLU A 739 -2.42 1.95 -34.07
N ALA A 740 -3.57 1.94 -33.41
CA ALA A 740 -4.08 0.72 -32.81
C ALA A 740 -4.68 -0.21 -33.87
N PRO A 741 -4.50 -1.54 -33.74
CA PRO A 741 -5.15 -2.49 -34.63
C PRO A 741 -6.66 -2.29 -34.64
N GLN A 742 -7.27 -2.29 -35.81
CA GLN A 742 -8.73 -2.14 -35.95
C GLN A 742 -9.53 -3.36 -35.46
N LYS A 743 -8.87 -4.49 -35.30
CA LYS A 743 -9.47 -5.71 -34.74
C LYS A 743 -8.97 -5.95 -33.31
N PRO A 744 -9.83 -6.49 -32.44
CA PRO A 744 -9.38 -6.91 -31.11
C PRO A 744 -8.21 -7.90 -31.23
N VAL A 745 -7.16 -7.66 -30.44
CA VAL A 745 -5.97 -8.50 -30.39
C VAL A 745 -6.07 -9.40 -29.18
N ALA A 746 -5.81 -10.69 -29.33
CA ALA A 746 -5.85 -11.62 -28.22
C ALA A 746 -4.65 -11.43 -27.27
N LEU A 747 -4.82 -11.81 -26.01
CA LEU A 747 -3.75 -11.73 -25.01
C LEU A 747 -2.56 -12.61 -25.44
N GLY A 748 -1.39 -11.99 -25.67
CA GLY A 748 -0.18 -12.66 -26.10
C GLY A 748 0.14 -12.54 -27.59
N GLU A 749 -0.71 -11.89 -28.38
CA GLU A 749 -0.39 -11.54 -29.77
C GLU A 749 0.49 -10.27 -29.81
N THR A 750 1.36 -10.21 -30.79
CA THR A 750 2.19 -9.02 -31.05
C THR A 750 1.35 -7.97 -31.78
N ILE A 751 1.34 -6.74 -31.26
CA ILE A 751 0.69 -5.59 -31.88
C ILE A 751 1.68 -4.85 -32.78
#